data_1db23a4acd5d83cb48c1463f075f6cde
#
_entry.id   1db23a4acd5d83cb48c1463f075f6cde
#
_cell.length_a   1.000
_cell.length_b   1.000
_cell.length_c   1.000
_cell.angle_alpha   90.00
_cell.angle_beta   90.00
_cell.angle_gamma   90.00
#
_symmetry.space_group_name_H-M   'P 1'
#
loop_
_entity.id
_entity.type
_entity.pdbx_description
1 polymer ?
#
loop_
_entity_poly.entity_id
_entity_poly.type
_entity_poly.pdbx_seq_one_letter_code
_entity_poly.pdbx_strand_id
1 'polypeptide(L)'
;MTIISRNKKVAGGRIAIGCALSLLTLTAQAQGNGLTDMARSKQAKMVNMPLGSTRWTGGFWGDRFKVFSETSLWDMWKTWDTPEVSHGFRNFEIAAGDAEGEHWGPPFHDGDMYKWLEACASVYAVTHDKKLDQLMDKFIAEVAKAQRADGYIHTPVVIDERHKGIDSHAVKKDRTDEAEIGITVGGKDEKGAFASRLNFETYNLGHLMTAGIVHWRATGKKTLFNCSLKAADFLYNFLKNQRDELARNAICPSHYMAAAEMYRATGDRRYLELAEGLIAIRDEVKNGEDHNQDRHPLRQQYEAMGHAVRANYLYAGVADLYAETGEEQLMKNLSSIWDDITYRKIYITGGCGALYDGVSPDGTTYDQPSIQQIHQAYGRAYQLPNETSHNETCAQIGNIFLSWRMLETTGDARYMDMVENELYNGVLPGISLDGTKYFYTQALRRTGDFPYVMRWPKTRERYISCFCCPPNTLRTLCEAQEYSYAVKGDTLWIHMYGDNHLKTKNIDVEMTSGYPYDGKVTLRVNKAKGIRTLMLRVPGEGRYEAVPVARQVERTFDMQPRLVEANPLVEENKNQVAVKRGPVVYCLENVDIDATGVPAECKDKYGRVSVNDIVIPADIRWTEVKKTIAGHEFTALQGEALLAEKGTAASWQKNQLYRTLAPAQKKVKITMIPYYAWDNRGSDVEMSVWLSEKK
;
A
#
# COMPACT_ATOMS: atom_id res chain seq x y z
N MET A 1 -72.02 54.32 23.36
CA MET A 1 -71.88 54.88 22.00
C MET A 1 -70.95 53.96 21.24
N THR A 2 -71.46 52.91 20.55
CA THR A 2 -71.75 52.89 19.13
C THR A 2 -70.47 53.20 18.31
N ILE A 3 -69.89 52.34 17.49
CA ILE A 3 -70.34 51.58 16.32
C ILE A 3 -69.23 50.73 15.78
N ILE A 4 -69.42 49.42 15.48
CA ILE A 4 -69.37 48.63 14.23
C ILE A 4 -68.00 48.63 13.48
N SER A 5 -67.40 47.48 13.39
CA SER A 5 -67.39 46.33 12.45
C SER A 5 -66.52 46.53 11.16
N ARG A 6 -65.68 45.64 10.85
CA ARG A 6 -65.77 44.69 9.70
C ARG A 6 -64.51 43.80 9.49
N ASN A 7 -64.84 42.57 9.33
CA ASN A 7 -64.01 41.49 8.83
C ASN A 7 -63.25 41.78 7.51
N LYS A 8 -62.07 41.29 7.32
CA LYS A 8 -61.68 40.61 6.07
C LYS A 8 -60.68 39.48 6.33
N LYS A 9 -61.10 38.27 6.08
CA LYS A 9 -60.29 37.09 5.81
C LYS A 9 -59.54 37.31 4.53
N VAL A 10 -58.22 37.00 4.52
CA VAL A 10 -57.50 36.51 3.32
C VAL A 10 -56.46 35.50 3.77
N ALA A 11 -56.73 34.25 3.50
CA ALA A 11 -55.98 33.17 2.94
C ALA A 11 -54.55 32.96 3.44
N GLY A 12 -54.40 31.94 4.26
CA GLY A 12 -53.17 31.17 4.41
C GLY A 12 -52.91 30.30 3.16
N GLY A 13 -51.65 30.09 2.88
CA GLY A 13 -51.22 29.14 1.85
C GLY A 13 -50.01 29.64 1.07
N ARG A 14 -48.80 29.29 1.54
CA ARG A 14 -47.59 29.14 0.77
C ARG A 14 -46.35 29.24 1.67
N ILE A 15 -46.09 28.23 2.49
CA ILE A 15 -44.75 27.90 3.00
C ILE A 15 -44.80 26.40 3.37
N ALA A 16 -44.75 25.51 2.39
CA ALA A 16 -44.56 24.08 2.61
C ALA A 16 -43.95 23.31 1.41
N ILE A 17 -43.38 24.02 0.43
CA ILE A 17 -42.78 23.36 -0.75
C ILE A 17 -41.25 23.55 -0.82
N GLY A 18 -40.64 24.35 0.05
CA GLY A 18 -39.21 24.63 0.04
C GLY A 18 -38.31 23.57 0.71
N CYS A 19 -38.80 22.77 1.65
CA CYS A 19 -38.01 21.84 2.42
C CYS A 19 -37.98 20.40 1.87
N ALA A 20 -38.92 20.03 1.00
CA ALA A 20 -38.96 18.67 0.44
C ALA A 20 -38.05 18.48 -0.79
N LEU A 21 -37.69 19.57 -1.52
CA LEU A 21 -36.77 19.50 -2.66
C LEU A 21 -35.32 19.47 -2.26
N SER A 22 -34.94 19.96 -1.09
CA SER A 22 -33.56 19.92 -0.60
C SER A 22 -33.14 18.57 -0.01
N LEU A 23 -34.11 17.77 0.46
CA LEU A 23 -33.85 16.40 0.97
C LEU A 23 -33.75 15.34 -0.16
N LEU A 24 -34.39 15.58 -1.31
CA LEU A 24 -34.31 14.66 -2.46
C LEU A 24 -33.07 14.81 -3.31
N THR A 25 -32.37 15.95 -3.21
CA THR A 25 -31.07 16.16 -3.90
C THR A 25 -29.89 15.61 -3.12
N LEU A 26 -29.98 15.43 -1.81
CA LEU A 26 -28.93 14.85 -0.96
C LEU A 26 -28.80 13.32 -1.10
N THR A 27 -29.86 12.62 -1.51
CA THR A 27 -29.84 11.16 -1.67
C THR A 27 -29.30 10.69 -3.02
N ALA A 28 -29.26 11.55 -4.03
CA ALA A 28 -28.74 11.20 -5.36
C ALA A 28 -27.24 11.51 -5.55
N GLN A 29 -26.62 12.22 -4.60
CA GLN A 29 -25.20 12.61 -4.68
C GLN A 29 -24.24 11.71 -3.90
N ALA A 30 -24.76 10.75 -3.13
CA ALA A 30 -23.96 9.91 -2.25
C ALA A 30 -23.53 8.58 -2.87
N GLN A 31 -23.81 8.33 -4.13
CA GLN A 31 -23.33 7.14 -4.85
C GLN A 31 -22.24 7.51 -5.84
N GLY A 32 -20.99 7.10 -5.56
CA GLY A 32 -20.00 6.91 -6.58
C GLY A 32 -18.92 7.95 -6.69
N ASN A 33 -18.31 8.35 -5.60
CA ASN A 33 -16.98 8.97 -5.66
C ASN A 33 -15.92 7.88 -5.43
N GLY A 34 -14.67 8.09 -5.90
CA GLY A 34 -13.62 7.08 -5.89
C GLY A 34 -13.16 6.63 -4.50
N LEU A 35 -11.92 6.15 -4.39
CA LEU A 35 -11.35 5.71 -3.10
C LEU A 35 -11.27 6.86 -2.09
N THR A 36 -10.95 8.08 -2.58
CA THR A 36 -10.98 9.32 -1.81
C THR A 36 -12.03 10.26 -2.40
N ASP A 37 -12.91 10.84 -1.57
CA ASP A 37 -13.94 11.76 -2.05
C ASP A 37 -13.58 13.22 -1.77
N MET A 38 -12.71 13.77 -2.59
CA MET A 38 -12.32 15.19 -2.49
C MET A 38 -13.28 16.16 -3.21
N ALA A 39 -14.46 15.72 -3.65
CA ALA A 39 -15.37 16.57 -4.41
C ALA A 39 -15.80 17.85 -3.68
N ARG A 40 -15.84 17.82 -2.35
CA ARG A 40 -16.20 18.96 -1.47
C ARG A 40 -15.00 19.58 -0.77
N SER A 41 -13.81 19.00 -0.89
CA SER A 41 -12.60 19.46 -0.21
C SER A 41 -12.13 20.80 -0.83
N LYS A 42 -11.86 21.78 0.02
CA LYS A 42 -11.57 23.15 -0.40
C LYS A 42 -10.28 23.26 -1.21
N GLN A 43 -9.29 22.43 -0.90
CA GLN A 43 -7.97 22.45 -1.51
C GLN A 43 -7.82 21.50 -2.70
N ALA A 44 -8.86 20.71 -3.04
CA ALA A 44 -8.79 19.75 -4.13
C ALA A 44 -8.57 20.43 -5.49
N LYS A 45 -7.51 20.05 -6.19
CA LYS A 45 -7.19 20.43 -7.58
C LYS A 45 -7.80 19.48 -8.59
N MET A 46 -8.09 18.26 -8.16
CA MET A 46 -8.77 17.25 -8.95
C MET A 46 -9.57 16.30 -8.03
N VAL A 47 -10.47 15.55 -8.62
CA VAL A 47 -11.37 14.64 -7.90
C VAL A 47 -11.35 13.30 -8.62
N ASN A 48 -11.23 12.23 -7.88
CA ASN A 48 -11.30 10.86 -8.39
C ASN A 48 -12.58 10.62 -9.19
N MET A 49 -12.47 9.77 -10.18
CA MET A 49 -13.64 9.21 -10.85
C MET A 49 -14.41 8.28 -9.88
N PRO A 50 -15.73 8.11 -10.10
CA PRO A 50 -16.53 7.22 -9.26
C PRO A 50 -15.99 5.79 -9.26
N LEU A 51 -15.98 5.13 -8.09
CA LEU A 51 -15.52 3.77 -7.90
C LEU A 51 -16.17 2.82 -8.91
N GLY A 52 -15.37 1.99 -9.58
CA GLY A 52 -15.81 1.04 -10.60
C GLY A 52 -16.17 1.67 -11.97
N SER A 53 -16.02 3.00 -12.13
CA SER A 53 -16.22 3.64 -13.44
C SER A 53 -15.09 3.37 -14.41
N THR A 54 -13.90 3.02 -13.92
CA THR A 54 -12.75 2.60 -14.69
C THR A 54 -12.54 1.10 -14.55
N ARG A 55 -12.32 0.40 -15.67
CA ARG A 55 -12.01 -1.04 -15.67
C ARG A 55 -10.86 -1.33 -16.62
N TRP A 56 -9.98 -2.21 -16.24
CA TRP A 56 -9.01 -2.80 -17.14
C TRP A 56 -9.72 -3.68 -18.17
N THR A 57 -9.35 -3.57 -19.45
CA THR A 57 -9.97 -4.32 -20.55
C THR A 57 -9.03 -5.36 -21.17
N GLY A 58 -7.75 -5.30 -20.82
CA GLY A 58 -6.72 -6.21 -21.32
C GLY A 58 -5.33 -5.71 -20.98
N GLY A 59 -4.33 -6.23 -21.65
CA GLY A 59 -2.93 -5.88 -21.49
C GLY A 59 -2.39 -6.19 -20.11
N PHE A 60 -1.28 -5.55 -19.74
CA PHE A 60 -0.55 -5.85 -18.52
C PHE A 60 -1.44 -5.80 -17.26
N TRP A 61 -2.12 -4.70 -17.05
CA TRP A 61 -2.96 -4.53 -15.86
C TRP A 61 -4.21 -5.40 -15.87
N GLY A 62 -4.79 -5.65 -17.05
CA GLY A 62 -5.93 -6.56 -17.19
C GLY A 62 -5.59 -8.00 -16.83
N ASP A 63 -4.43 -8.49 -17.28
CA ASP A 63 -3.94 -9.83 -16.94
C ASP A 63 -3.63 -9.95 -15.43
N ARG A 64 -3.04 -8.92 -14.83
CA ARG A 64 -2.79 -8.90 -13.37
C ARG A 64 -4.10 -8.84 -12.58
N PHE A 65 -5.03 -7.96 -12.96
CA PHE A 65 -6.34 -7.87 -12.30
C PHE A 65 -7.10 -9.19 -12.35
N LYS A 66 -7.00 -9.93 -13.45
CA LYS A 66 -7.59 -11.26 -13.56
C LYS A 66 -7.02 -12.23 -12.52
N VAL A 67 -5.69 -12.26 -12.33
CA VAL A 67 -5.06 -13.09 -11.28
C VAL A 67 -5.57 -12.67 -9.89
N PHE A 68 -5.66 -11.38 -9.60
CA PHE A 68 -6.08 -10.91 -8.29
C PHE A 68 -7.54 -11.23 -8.01
N SER A 69 -8.43 -10.99 -8.97
CA SER A 69 -9.88 -11.20 -8.83
C SER A 69 -10.30 -12.67 -8.87
N GLU A 70 -9.65 -13.50 -9.72
CA GLU A 70 -10.04 -14.89 -9.91
C GLU A 70 -9.27 -15.89 -9.03
N THR A 71 -8.07 -15.51 -8.54
CA THR A 71 -7.22 -16.40 -7.74
C THR A 71 -6.93 -15.84 -6.36
N SER A 72 -6.30 -14.66 -6.28
CA SER A 72 -5.71 -14.18 -5.02
C SER A 72 -6.74 -13.89 -3.93
N LEU A 73 -7.88 -13.28 -4.27
CA LEU A 73 -8.96 -13.03 -3.30
C LEU A 73 -9.49 -14.33 -2.68
N TRP A 74 -9.66 -15.37 -3.51
CA TRP A 74 -10.20 -16.66 -3.08
C TRP A 74 -9.20 -17.49 -2.31
N ASP A 75 -7.92 -17.48 -2.69
CA ASP A 75 -6.85 -18.17 -1.98
C ASP A 75 -6.60 -17.53 -0.61
N MET A 76 -6.67 -16.19 -0.52
CA MET A 76 -6.57 -15.48 0.75
C MET A 76 -7.77 -15.75 1.65
N TRP A 77 -9.00 -15.77 1.11
CA TRP A 77 -10.17 -16.19 1.89
C TRP A 77 -10.00 -17.60 2.46
N LYS A 78 -9.53 -18.54 1.64
CA LYS A 78 -9.25 -19.91 2.11
C LYS A 78 -8.24 -19.93 3.26
N THR A 79 -7.24 -19.08 3.24
CA THR A 79 -6.28 -18.91 4.34
C THR A 79 -6.99 -18.43 5.61
N TRP A 80 -7.87 -17.43 5.51
CA TRP A 80 -8.65 -16.91 6.63
C TRP A 80 -9.70 -17.88 7.19
N ASP A 81 -10.31 -18.71 6.34
CA ASP A 81 -11.38 -19.68 6.66
C ASP A 81 -10.82 -21.06 7.05
N THR A 82 -9.49 -21.23 7.18
CA THR A 82 -8.82 -22.47 7.59
C THR A 82 -8.20 -22.27 8.97
N PRO A 83 -8.84 -22.74 10.08
CA PRO A 83 -8.39 -22.47 11.45
C PRO A 83 -6.99 -23.00 11.79
N GLU A 84 -6.51 -24.01 11.08
CA GLU A 84 -5.16 -24.56 11.28
C GLU A 84 -4.06 -23.65 10.70
N VAL A 85 -4.44 -22.70 9.83
CA VAL A 85 -3.53 -21.74 9.20
C VAL A 85 -3.70 -20.36 9.83
N SER A 86 -4.95 -19.90 9.94
CA SER A 86 -5.27 -18.59 10.50
C SER A 86 -6.65 -18.61 11.16
N HIS A 87 -6.77 -17.98 12.31
CA HIS A 87 -8.06 -17.78 12.98
C HIS A 87 -8.79 -16.50 12.53
N GLY A 88 -8.36 -15.84 11.45
CA GLY A 88 -8.91 -14.55 11.06
C GLY A 88 -10.44 -14.52 11.04
N PHE A 89 -11.07 -15.39 10.26
CA PHE A 89 -12.53 -15.48 10.22
C PHE A 89 -13.12 -16.12 11.48
N ARG A 90 -12.47 -17.17 12.03
CA ARG A 90 -12.93 -17.87 13.23
C ARG A 90 -13.05 -16.96 14.45
N ASN A 91 -12.14 -16.00 14.64
CA ASN A 91 -12.23 -15.01 15.70
C ASN A 91 -13.50 -14.17 15.63
N PHE A 92 -13.96 -13.81 14.43
CA PHE A 92 -15.23 -13.11 14.25
C PHE A 92 -16.44 -14.01 14.58
N GLU A 93 -16.44 -15.27 14.19
CA GLU A 93 -17.52 -16.22 14.56
C GLU A 93 -17.61 -16.39 16.08
N ILE A 94 -16.47 -16.49 16.78
CA ILE A 94 -16.41 -16.57 18.24
C ILE A 94 -16.89 -15.24 18.87
N ALA A 95 -16.38 -14.10 18.39
CA ALA A 95 -16.79 -12.81 18.88
C ALA A 95 -18.30 -12.52 18.62
N ALA A 96 -18.86 -13.02 17.54
CA ALA A 96 -20.27 -12.97 17.21
C ALA A 96 -21.14 -13.91 18.10
N GLY A 97 -20.54 -14.95 18.69
CA GLY A 97 -21.21 -16.00 19.47
C GLY A 97 -21.80 -17.12 18.61
N ASP A 98 -21.39 -17.21 17.36
CA ASP A 98 -21.77 -18.28 16.43
C ASP A 98 -20.84 -19.48 16.54
N ALA A 99 -19.72 -19.33 17.28
CA ALA A 99 -18.77 -20.39 17.57
C ALA A 99 -18.20 -20.28 18.98
N GLU A 100 -17.71 -21.41 19.51
CA GLU A 100 -16.99 -21.48 20.77
C GLU A 100 -15.48 -21.50 20.53
N GLY A 101 -14.70 -20.96 21.48
CA GLY A 101 -13.25 -20.95 21.44
C GLY A 101 -12.63 -19.72 22.08
N GLU A 102 -11.32 -19.63 22.00
CA GLU A 102 -10.52 -18.50 22.44
C GLU A 102 -10.02 -17.70 21.22
N HIS A 103 -9.67 -16.43 21.41
CA HIS A 103 -8.98 -15.67 20.38
C HIS A 103 -7.62 -16.29 20.08
N TRP A 104 -7.24 -16.29 18.80
CA TRP A 104 -5.96 -16.78 18.38
C TRP A 104 -5.38 -15.98 17.21
N GLY A 105 -4.06 -15.77 17.26
CA GLY A 105 -3.31 -14.97 16.30
C GLY A 105 -3.10 -13.52 16.74
N PRO A 106 -2.42 -12.72 15.92
CA PRO A 106 -2.12 -11.33 16.24
C PRO A 106 -3.36 -10.46 16.43
N PRO A 107 -3.31 -9.46 17.30
CA PRO A 107 -4.46 -8.60 17.60
C PRO A 107 -4.89 -7.68 16.43
N PHE A 108 -4.06 -7.56 15.40
CA PHE A 108 -4.33 -6.76 14.21
C PHE A 108 -5.00 -7.55 13.07
N HIS A 109 -5.30 -8.83 13.24
CA HIS A 109 -5.97 -9.66 12.23
C HIS A 109 -7.32 -9.11 11.82
N ASP A 110 -8.05 -8.44 12.71
CA ASP A 110 -9.34 -7.80 12.36
C ASP A 110 -9.14 -6.79 11.22
N GLY A 111 -8.14 -5.92 11.35
CA GLY A 111 -7.78 -4.94 10.33
C GLY A 111 -7.33 -5.57 9.02
N ASP A 112 -6.63 -6.70 9.09
CA ASP A 112 -6.18 -7.44 7.92
C ASP A 112 -7.37 -8.04 7.13
N MET A 113 -8.36 -8.57 7.84
CA MET A 113 -9.62 -9.05 7.25
C MET A 113 -10.41 -7.91 6.60
N TYR A 114 -10.44 -6.72 7.22
CA TYR A 114 -11.11 -5.56 6.62
C TYR A 114 -10.42 -5.07 5.34
N LYS A 115 -9.08 -5.15 5.24
CA LYS A 115 -8.37 -4.85 3.98
C LYS A 115 -8.71 -5.83 2.87
N TRP A 116 -8.84 -7.13 3.19
CA TRP A 116 -9.32 -8.11 2.23
C TRP A 116 -10.75 -7.80 1.77
N LEU A 117 -11.63 -7.40 2.69
CA LEU A 117 -13.00 -7.02 2.35
C LEU A 117 -13.06 -5.78 1.44
N GLU A 118 -12.18 -4.81 1.66
CA GLU A 118 -12.01 -3.63 0.81
C GLU A 118 -11.58 -4.02 -0.61
N ALA A 119 -10.60 -4.95 -0.75
CA ALA A 119 -10.22 -5.51 -2.04
C ALA A 119 -11.39 -6.21 -2.75
N CYS A 120 -12.17 -7.00 -2.02
CA CYS A 120 -13.38 -7.65 -2.55
C CYS A 120 -14.41 -6.64 -3.06
N ALA A 121 -14.65 -5.57 -2.30
CA ALA A 121 -15.58 -4.53 -2.68
C ALA A 121 -15.13 -3.77 -3.93
N SER A 122 -13.83 -3.48 -4.06
CA SER A 122 -13.26 -2.84 -5.24
C SER A 122 -13.35 -3.72 -6.49
N VAL A 123 -13.10 -5.03 -6.36
CA VAL A 123 -13.31 -5.98 -7.47
C VAL A 123 -14.81 -6.09 -7.82
N TYR A 124 -15.69 -6.14 -6.82
CA TYR A 124 -17.13 -6.17 -7.06
C TYR A 124 -17.63 -4.93 -7.80
N ALA A 125 -17.10 -3.75 -7.50
CA ALA A 125 -17.48 -2.51 -8.18
C ALA A 125 -17.29 -2.57 -9.71
N VAL A 126 -16.32 -3.38 -10.16
CA VAL A 126 -16.00 -3.56 -11.59
C VAL A 126 -16.69 -4.78 -12.19
N THR A 127 -16.76 -5.90 -11.45
CA THR A 127 -17.17 -7.20 -11.97
C THR A 127 -18.64 -7.54 -11.73
N HIS A 128 -19.22 -7.00 -10.65
CA HIS A 128 -20.55 -7.37 -10.13
C HIS A 128 -20.70 -8.88 -9.88
N ASP A 129 -19.63 -9.54 -9.44
CA ASP A 129 -19.62 -10.99 -9.15
C ASP A 129 -20.50 -11.29 -7.93
N LYS A 130 -21.59 -12.03 -8.17
CA LYS A 130 -22.58 -12.40 -7.14
C LYS A 130 -22.00 -13.33 -6.07
N LYS A 131 -21.01 -14.17 -6.39
CA LYS A 131 -20.40 -15.07 -5.41
C LYS A 131 -19.53 -14.27 -4.44
N LEU A 132 -18.80 -13.30 -4.98
CA LEU A 132 -18.00 -12.37 -4.18
C LEU A 132 -18.88 -11.52 -3.27
N ASP A 133 -20.02 -11.03 -3.78
CA ASP A 133 -21.00 -10.28 -2.99
C ASP A 133 -21.58 -11.11 -1.82
N GLN A 134 -21.94 -12.36 -2.07
CA GLN A 134 -22.40 -13.29 -1.04
C GLN A 134 -21.33 -13.60 0.02
N LEU A 135 -20.06 -13.71 -0.41
CA LEU A 135 -18.95 -13.94 0.50
C LEU A 135 -18.69 -12.73 1.41
N MET A 136 -18.74 -11.52 0.84
CA MET A 136 -18.69 -10.29 1.64
C MET A 136 -19.83 -10.23 2.65
N ASP A 137 -21.08 -10.53 2.24
CA ASP A 137 -22.24 -10.55 3.13
C ASP A 137 -22.08 -11.54 4.28
N LYS A 138 -21.50 -12.75 4.03
CA LYS A 138 -21.19 -13.74 5.07
C LYS A 138 -20.27 -13.13 6.14
N PHE A 139 -19.16 -12.52 5.74
CA PHE A 139 -18.24 -11.91 6.69
C PHE A 139 -18.84 -10.69 7.40
N ILE A 140 -19.51 -9.82 6.67
CA ILE A 140 -20.15 -8.61 7.22
C ILE A 140 -21.21 -8.95 8.28
N ALA A 141 -21.90 -10.08 8.14
CA ALA A 141 -22.87 -10.52 9.14
C ALA A 141 -22.19 -10.82 10.48
N GLU A 142 -21.04 -11.48 10.48
CA GLU A 142 -20.28 -11.75 11.70
C GLU A 142 -19.70 -10.48 12.32
N VAL A 143 -19.19 -9.56 11.52
CA VAL A 143 -18.73 -8.23 11.98
C VAL A 143 -19.86 -7.48 12.69
N ALA A 144 -21.07 -7.46 12.10
CA ALA A 144 -22.21 -6.77 12.66
C ALA A 144 -22.72 -7.36 13.98
N LYS A 145 -22.62 -8.70 14.15
CA LYS A 145 -22.98 -9.39 15.39
C LYS A 145 -21.89 -9.20 16.47
N ALA A 146 -20.61 -9.22 16.09
CA ALA A 146 -19.49 -9.07 17.01
C ALA A 146 -19.39 -7.65 17.58
N GLN A 147 -19.91 -6.63 16.88
CA GLN A 147 -19.83 -5.23 17.31
C GLN A 147 -20.68 -4.95 18.53
N ARG A 148 -20.09 -4.38 19.57
CA ARG A 148 -20.77 -3.95 20.79
C ARG A 148 -21.80 -2.83 20.53
N ALA A 149 -22.72 -2.67 21.46
CA ALA A 149 -23.78 -1.66 21.37
C ALA A 149 -23.22 -0.22 21.32
N ASP A 150 -22.10 0.05 22.00
CA ASP A 150 -21.40 1.33 21.99
C ASP A 150 -20.59 1.59 20.72
N GLY A 151 -20.50 0.62 19.81
CA GLY A 151 -19.82 0.70 18.54
C GLY A 151 -18.39 0.13 18.53
N TYR A 152 -17.84 -0.22 19.70
CA TYR A 152 -16.53 -0.87 19.78
C TYR A 152 -16.54 -2.27 19.14
N ILE A 153 -15.46 -2.60 18.44
CA ILE A 153 -15.20 -3.92 17.93
C ILE A 153 -13.70 -4.18 17.87
N HIS A 154 -13.26 -5.23 18.51
CA HIS A 154 -11.92 -5.77 18.49
C HIS A 154 -12.01 -7.20 19.00
N THR A 155 -11.81 -8.19 18.12
CA THR A 155 -12.15 -9.58 18.43
C THR A 155 -11.47 -10.10 19.69
N PRO A 156 -10.17 -9.82 20.01
CA PRO A 156 -9.55 -10.27 21.25
C PRO A 156 -10.32 -9.81 22.49
N VAL A 157 -10.66 -8.52 22.56
CA VAL A 157 -11.36 -7.94 23.73
C VAL A 157 -12.79 -8.42 23.81
N VAL A 158 -13.52 -8.49 22.70
CA VAL A 158 -14.92 -8.96 22.67
C VAL A 158 -15.03 -10.43 23.09
N ILE A 159 -14.08 -11.26 22.67
CA ILE A 159 -14.04 -12.68 23.06
C ILE A 159 -13.74 -12.82 24.55
N ASP A 160 -12.77 -12.05 25.09
CA ASP A 160 -12.45 -12.06 26.52
C ASP A 160 -13.65 -11.65 27.40
N GLU A 161 -14.35 -10.60 26.99
CA GLU A 161 -15.57 -10.14 27.69
C GLU A 161 -16.68 -11.22 27.71
N ARG A 162 -16.81 -12.03 26.64
CA ARG A 162 -17.75 -13.14 26.58
C ARG A 162 -17.40 -14.26 27.55
N HIS A 163 -16.12 -14.57 27.69
CA HIS A 163 -15.64 -15.68 28.51
C HIS A 163 -15.43 -15.35 30.00
N LYS A 164 -15.74 -14.13 30.45
CA LYS A 164 -15.76 -13.71 31.86
C LYS A 164 -14.57 -14.20 32.69
N GLY A 165 -13.35 -13.89 32.26
CA GLY A 165 -12.13 -14.18 33.04
C GLY A 165 -11.26 -15.32 32.51
N ILE A 166 -11.58 -15.90 31.39
CA ILE A 166 -10.63 -16.67 30.59
C ILE A 166 -9.69 -15.67 29.97
N ASP A 167 -8.38 -15.82 30.19
CA ASP A 167 -7.35 -14.97 29.58
C ASP A 167 -7.27 -15.26 28.08
N SER A 168 -8.09 -14.59 27.29
CA SER A 168 -8.13 -14.74 25.84
C SER A 168 -6.90 -14.14 25.15
N HIS A 169 -6.10 -13.38 25.89
CA HIS A 169 -4.83 -12.83 25.43
C HIS A 169 -3.65 -13.74 25.71
N ALA A 170 -3.85 -14.88 26.39
CA ALA A 170 -2.80 -15.88 26.54
C ALA A 170 -2.54 -16.55 25.18
N VAL A 171 -1.52 -16.07 24.50
CA VAL A 171 -0.95 -16.72 23.33
C VAL A 171 -0.59 -18.15 23.71
N LYS A 172 -1.17 -19.15 23.05
CA LYS A 172 -0.78 -20.54 23.28
C LYS A 172 0.69 -20.70 22.95
N LYS A 173 1.47 -21.13 23.95
CA LYS A 173 2.93 -21.25 23.88
C LYS A 173 3.45 -22.28 22.87
N ASP A 174 2.57 -22.98 22.21
CA ASP A 174 2.90 -24.10 21.31
C ASP A 174 3.08 -23.69 19.84
N ARG A 175 2.97 -22.38 19.50
CA ARG A 175 3.22 -21.87 18.17
C ARG A 175 4.45 -20.98 18.16
N THR A 176 5.44 -21.44 17.42
CA THR A 176 6.73 -20.77 17.24
C THR A 176 6.59 -19.41 16.53
N ASP A 177 5.60 -19.27 15.64
CA ASP A 177 5.32 -18.08 14.88
C ASP A 177 4.80 -16.89 15.74
N GLU A 178 4.03 -17.16 16.79
CA GLU A 178 3.54 -16.12 17.71
C GLU A 178 4.59 -15.68 18.72
N ALA A 179 5.45 -16.62 19.15
CA ALA A 179 6.62 -16.30 19.96
C ALA A 179 7.65 -15.47 19.19
N GLU A 180 7.75 -15.66 17.85
CA GLU A 180 8.64 -14.91 16.98
C GLU A 180 8.21 -13.45 16.79
N ILE A 181 6.90 -13.13 16.87
CA ILE A 181 6.44 -11.75 16.74
C ILE A 181 6.75 -10.91 17.98
N GLY A 182 7.03 -11.56 19.14
CA GLY A 182 7.29 -10.86 20.41
C GLY A 182 6.09 -10.01 20.90
N ILE A 183 4.91 -10.21 20.34
CA ILE A 183 3.68 -9.51 20.70
C ILE A 183 2.97 -10.36 21.74
N THR A 184 3.29 -10.15 22.99
CA THR A 184 2.41 -10.53 24.10
C THR A 184 1.23 -9.58 24.05
N VAL A 185 0.10 -10.05 23.64
CA VAL A 185 -1.14 -9.27 23.66
C VAL A 185 -1.56 -9.09 25.11
N GLY A 186 -1.53 -7.84 25.59
CA GLY A 186 -1.97 -7.46 26.93
C GLY A 186 -1.17 -8.03 28.09
N GLY A 187 -0.72 -7.20 29.01
CA GLY A 187 -0.32 -7.66 30.33
C GLY A 187 -1.54 -8.28 31.05
N LYS A 188 -1.34 -9.22 31.95
CA LYS A 188 -2.42 -9.89 32.72
C LYS A 188 -3.42 -8.95 33.41
N ASP A 189 -3.08 -7.67 33.52
CA ASP A 189 -3.84 -6.62 34.22
C ASP A 189 -4.48 -5.59 33.29
N GLU A 190 -4.23 -5.65 31.95
CA GLU A 190 -4.73 -4.68 30.98
C GLU A 190 -5.96 -5.23 30.24
N LYS A 191 -7.15 -4.96 30.78
CA LYS A 191 -8.44 -5.43 30.24
C LYS A 191 -9.26 -4.28 29.66
N GLY A 192 -9.97 -4.55 28.58
CA GLY A 192 -10.92 -3.63 27.95
C GLY A 192 -10.38 -2.83 26.76
N ALA A 193 -11.21 -1.92 26.27
CA ALA A 193 -10.89 -1.10 25.11
C ALA A 193 -9.71 -0.17 25.39
N PHE A 194 -8.75 -0.12 24.48
CA PHE A 194 -7.53 0.70 24.54
C PHE A 194 -6.67 0.48 25.82
N ALA A 195 -6.79 -0.69 26.45
CA ALA A 195 -5.99 -1.00 27.63
C ALA A 195 -4.48 -1.16 27.31
N SER A 196 -4.14 -1.63 26.10
CA SER A 196 -2.75 -1.81 25.66
C SER A 196 -2.49 -1.19 24.30
N ARG A 197 -1.34 -0.53 24.13
CA ARG A 197 -0.90 -0.02 22.82
C ARG A 197 -0.66 -1.13 21.79
N LEU A 198 -0.40 -2.36 22.24
CA LEU A 198 -0.15 -3.51 21.36
C LEU A 198 -1.43 -4.21 20.88
N ASN A 199 -2.60 -3.76 21.30
CA ASN A 199 -3.87 -4.23 20.77
C ASN A 199 -4.17 -3.69 19.36
N PHE A 200 -3.50 -2.63 18.94
CA PHE A 200 -3.67 -2.04 17.59
C PHE A 200 -5.13 -1.67 17.23
N GLU A 201 -5.91 -1.24 18.20
CA GLU A 201 -7.36 -1.00 18.01
C GLU A 201 -7.65 0.10 17.01
N THR A 202 -6.86 1.19 17.02
CA THR A 202 -6.99 2.26 16.01
C THR A 202 -6.73 1.77 14.59
N TYR A 203 -5.80 0.82 14.42
CA TYR A 203 -5.55 0.17 13.15
C TYR A 203 -6.79 -0.61 12.68
N ASN A 204 -7.35 -1.45 13.53
CA ASN A 204 -8.52 -2.27 13.20
C ASN A 204 -9.75 -1.39 12.90
N LEU A 205 -10.06 -0.40 13.77
CA LEU A 205 -11.20 0.51 13.58
C LEU A 205 -11.03 1.36 12.32
N GLY A 206 -9.81 1.81 12.02
CA GLY A 206 -9.53 2.57 10.81
C GLY A 206 -9.79 1.77 9.54
N HIS A 207 -9.33 0.52 9.48
CA HIS A 207 -9.59 -0.37 8.33
C HIS A 207 -11.07 -0.76 8.21
N LEU A 208 -11.78 -0.94 9.33
CA LEU A 208 -13.24 -1.14 9.30
C LEU A 208 -13.95 0.05 8.67
N MET A 209 -13.60 1.28 9.08
CA MET A 209 -14.21 2.50 8.53
C MET A 209 -13.95 2.63 7.03
N THR A 210 -12.72 2.39 6.57
CA THR A 210 -12.37 2.47 5.15
C THR A 210 -13.11 1.39 4.34
N ALA A 211 -13.05 0.14 4.78
CA ALA A 211 -13.74 -0.97 4.12
C ALA A 211 -15.27 -0.73 4.03
N GLY A 212 -15.88 -0.18 5.10
CA GLY A 212 -17.31 0.13 5.10
C GLY A 212 -17.71 1.20 4.10
N ILE A 213 -16.87 2.23 3.92
CA ILE A 213 -17.08 3.27 2.92
C ILE A 213 -16.95 2.70 1.50
N VAL A 214 -15.87 1.95 1.23
CA VAL A 214 -15.61 1.36 -0.09
C VAL A 214 -16.69 0.35 -0.45
N HIS A 215 -17.06 -0.53 0.49
CA HIS A 215 -18.15 -1.49 0.29
C HIS A 215 -19.51 -0.80 0.00
N TRP A 216 -19.84 0.26 0.75
CA TRP A 216 -21.07 1.01 0.50
C TRP A 216 -21.04 1.68 -0.89
N ARG A 217 -19.92 2.28 -1.29
CA ARG A 217 -19.76 2.89 -2.62
C ARG A 217 -19.88 1.86 -3.74
N ALA A 218 -19.33 0.66 -3.54
CA ALA A 218 -19.37 -0.41 -4.53
C ALA A 218 -20.75 -1.07 -4.66
N THR A 219 -21.43 -1.30 -3.55
CA THR A 219 -22.65 -2.15 -3.51
C THR A 219 -23.94 -1.39 -3.26
N GLY A 220 -23.88 -0.22 -2.64
CA GLY A 220 -25.02 0.51 -2.09
C GLY A 220 -25.56 -0.05 -0.75
N LYS A 221 -25.04 -1.21 -0.27
CA LYS A 221 -25.44 -1.84 0.99
C LYS A 221 -24.87 -1.08 2.18
N LYS A 222 -25.63 -0.98 3.28
CA LYS A 222 -25.26 -0.13 4.42
C LYS A 222 -24.85 -0.90 5.68
N THR A 223 -24.92 -2.22 5.71
CA THR A 223 -24.65 -2.99 6.94
C THR A 223 -23.25 -2.69 7.46
N LEU A 224 -22.22 -2.86 6.67
CA LEU A 224 -20.84 -2.58 7.07
C LEU A 224 -20.62 -1.08 7.31
N PHE A 225 -21.20 -0.21 6.48
CA PHE A 225 -21.12 1.24 6.67
C PHE A 225 -21.75 1.68 8.00
N ASN A 226 -22.84 1.07 8.43
CA ASN A 226 -23.43 1.32 9.75
C ASN A 226 -22.52 0.85 10.89
N CYS A 227 -21.79 -0.26 10.72
CA CYS A 227 -20.75 -0.67 11.66
C CYS A 227 -19.62 0.37 11.73
N SER A 228 -19.22 0.90 10.59
CA SER A 228 -18.21 1.96 10.49
C SER A 228 -18.64 3.26 11.17
N LEU A 229 -19.91 3.66 11.01
CA LEU A 229 -20.48 4.83 11.71
C LEU A 229 -20.42 4.66 13.22
N LYS A 230 -20.84 3.49 13.74
CA LYS A 230 -20.78 3.20 15.18
C LYS A 230 -19.34 3.19 15.69
N ALA A 231 -18.38 2.62 14.94
CA ALA A 231 -16.97 2.61 15.29
C ALA A 231 -16.37 4.03 15.33
N ALA A 232 -16.74 4.88 14.36
CA ALA A 232 -16.34 6.29 14.35
C ALA A 232 -16.93 7.08 15.50
N ASP A 233 -18.21 6.86 15.84
CA ASP A 233 -18.88 7.48 17.00
C ASP A 233 -18.23 7.01 18.31
N PHE A 234 -17.91 5.72 18.45
CA PHE A 234 -17.17 5.21 19.60
C PHE A 234 -15.81 5.91 19.73
N LEU A 235 -15.02 5.97 18.67
CA LEU A 235 -13.70 6.58 18.69
C LEU A 235 -13.76 8.09 18.98
N TYR A 236 -14.77 8.79 18.44
CA TYR A 236 -15.02 10.19 18.74
C TYR A 236 -15.32 10.43 20.23
N ASN A 237 -16.20 9.60 20.79
CA ASN A 237 -16.55 9.69 22.22
C ASN A 237 -15.36 9.32 23.10
N PHE A 238 -14.55 8.34 22.72
CA PHE A 238 -13.34 7.96 23.44
C PHE A 238 -12.28 9.08 23.42
N LEU A 239 -12.08 9.72 22.26
CA LEU A 239 -11.23 10.90 22.13
C LEU A 239 -11.67 12.07 23.05
N LYS A 240 -12.96 12.27 23.21
CA LYS A 240 -13.48 13.36 24.08
C LYS A 240 -13.37 13.05 25.57
N ASN A 241 -13.54 11.81 25.97
CA ASN A 241 -13.68 11.41 27.37
C ASN A 241 -12.42 10.75 27.96
N GLN A 242 -11.56 10.14 27.12
CA GLN A 242 -10.38 9.36 27.55
C GLN A 242 -9.17 9.70 26.66
N ARG A 243 -8.92 10.98 26.48
CA ARG A 243 -7.94 11.53 25.54
C ARG A 243 -6.52 11.06 25.81
N ASP A 244 -6.11 11.09 27.09
CA ASP A 244 -4.75 10.68 27.50
C ASP A 244 -4.49 9.20 27.24
N GLU A 245 -5.49 8.36 27.42
CA GLU A 245 -5.40 6.93 27.17
C GLU A 245 -5.30 6.64 25.67
N LEU A 246 -6.12 7.32 24.87
CA LEU A 246 -6.06 7.21 23.42
C LEU A 246 -4.71 7.71 22.88
N ALA A 247 -4.19 8.83 23.38
CA ALA A 247 -2.87 9.36 23.00
C ALA A 247 -1.76 8.34 23.22
N ARG A 248 -1.80 7.63 24.37
CA ARG A 248 -0.81 6.61 24.73
C ARG A 248 -0.92 5.36 23.85
N ASN A 249 -2.11 4.93 23.47
CA ASN A 249 -2.38 3.62 22.90
C ASN A 249 -2.70 3.63 21.40
N ALA A 250 -2.87 4.78 20.76
CA ALA A 250 -3.14 4.90 19.32
C ALA A 250 -1.85 4.85 18.48
N ILE A 251 -1.29 3.66 18.29
CA ILE A 251 0.03 3.54 17.63
C ILE A 251 0.03 3.14 16.17
N CYS A 252 -0.84 2.34 15.66
CA CYS A 252 -0.81 1.90 14.27
C CYS A 252 -1.87 2.61 13.45
N PRO A 253 -1.49 3.28 12.37
CA PRO A 253 -2.31 4.31 11.75
C PRO A 253 -3.04 3.85 10.49
N SER A 254 -4.32 3.63 10.58
CA SER A 254 -5.23 3.69 9.42
C SER A 254 -6.39 4.65 9.70
N HIS A 255 -6.58 4.98 10.95
CA HIS A 255 -7.69 5.77 11.48
C HIS A 255 -7.68 7.24 11.04
N TYR A 256 -6.51 7.83 10.77
CA TYR A 256 -6.41 9.23 10.33
C TYR A 256 -7.12 9.48 8.99
N MET A 257 -6.77 8.70 7.97
CA MET A 257 -7.41 8.76 6.65
C MET A 257 -8.89 8.39 6.74
N ALA A 258 -9.20 7.34 7.51
CA ALA A 258 -10.55 6.85 7.65
C ALA A 258 -11.49 7.88 8.29
N ALA A 259 -11.05 8.59 9.32
CA ALA A 259 -11.86 9.64 9.97
C ALA A 259 -12.16 10.80 9.00
N ALA A 260 -11.19 11.25 8.21
CA ALA A 260 -11.39 12.27 7.19
C ALA A 260 -12.38 11.80 6.10
N GLU A 261 -12.28 10.54 5.69
CA GLU A 261 -13.18 9.97 4.67
C GLU A 261 -14.60 9.72 5.22
N MET A 262 -14.74 9.40 6.52
CA MET A 262 -16.05 9.37 7.19
C MET A 262 -16.72 10.75 7.18
N TYR A 263 -15.95 11.82 7.40
CA TYR A 263 -16.46 13.20 7.23
C TYR A 263 -16.94 13.44 5.80
N ARG A 264 -16.15 13.08 4.79
CA ARG A 264 -16.52 13.25 3.38
C ARG A 264 -17.76 12.46 2.99
N ALA A 265 -17.87 11.22 3.49
CA ALA A 265 -18.99 10.33 3.21
C ALA A 265 -20.30 10.78 3.84
N THR A 266 -20.25 11.41 5.01
CA THR A 266 -21.45 11.76 5.80
C THR A 266 -21.79 13.25 5.80
N GLY A 267 -20.77 14.11 5.72
CA GLY A 267 -20.87 15.55 5.99
C GLY A 267 -20.97 15.88 7.48
N ASP A 268 -20.83 14.89 8.38
CA ASP A 268 -20.89 15.12 9.83
C ASP A 268 -19.55 15.67 10.33
N ARG A 269 -19.57 16.90 10.83
CA ARG A 269 -18.38 17.61 11.32
C ARG A 269 -17.67 16.91 12.49
N ARG A 270 -18.37 16.07 13.25
CA ARG A 270 -17.76 15.28 14.33
C ARG A 270 -16.60 14.42 13.82
N TYR A 271 -16.70 13.92 12.58
CA TYR A 271 -15.66 13.09 12.01
C TYR A 271 -14.46 13.91 11.49
N LEU A 272 -14.67 15.16 11.11
CA LEU A 272 -13.54 16.08 10.87
C LEU A 272 -12.84 16.44 12.20
N GLU A 273 -13.61 16.75 13.26
CA GLU A 273 -13.06 16.96 14.61
C GLU A 273 -12.33 15.71 15.13
N LEU A 274 -12.81 14.50 14.77
CA LEU A 274 -12.13 13.26 15.08
C LEU A 274 -10.77 13.19 14.38
N ALA A 275 -10.73 13.46 13.06
CA ALA A 275 -9.46 13.46 12.30
C ALA A 275 -8.45 14.48 12.86
N GLU A 276 -8.90 15.70 13.13
CA GLU A 276 -8.08 16.74 13.79
C GLU A 276 -7.56 16.28 15.14
N GLY A 277 -8.45 15.73 15.98
CA GLY A 277 -8.14 15.27 17.33
C GLY A 277 -7.15 14.12 17.36
N LEU A 278 -7.32 13.13 16.48
CA LEU A 278 -6.42 11.97 16.37
C LEU A 278 -4.99 12.37 15.95
N ILE A 279 -4.85 13.43 15.15
CA ILE A 279 -3.53 13.99 14.83
C ILE A 279 -2.98 14.80 15.99
N ALA A 280 -3.81 15.62 16.63
CA ALA A 280 -3.40 16.50 17.71
C ALA A 280 -2.95 15.76 18.99
N ILE A 281 -3.59 14.62 19.34
CA ILE A 281 -3.20 13.84 20.54
C ILE A 281 -1.77 13.31 20.48
N ARG A 282 -1.18 13.22 19.28
CA ARG A 282 0.21 12.80 19.12
C ARG A 282 1.19 13.79 19.76
N ASP A 283 0.83 15.07 19.75
CA ASP A 283 1.63 16.13 20.37
C ASP A 283 1.54 16.11 21.91
N GLU A 284 0.61 15.31 22.47
CA GLU A 284 0.34 15.16 23.89
C GLU A 284 1.03 13.93 24.52
N VAL A 285 1.66 13.09 23.72
CA VAL A 285 2.35 11.88 24.18
C VAL A 285 3.55 12.27 25.04
N LYS A 286 3.52 11.84 26.30
CA LYS A 286 4.67 12.03 27.22
C LYS A 286 5.79 11.05 26.85
N ASN A 287 7.02 11.55 26.70
CA ASN A 287 8.18 10.77 26.30
C ASN A 287 7.98 10.08 24.95
N GLY A 288 7.45 10.82 23.97
CA GLY A 288 7.30 10.36 22.60
C GLY A 288 8.63 9.95 21.97
N GLU A 289 8.56 9.13 20.94
CA GLU A 289 9.71 8.49 20.29
C GLU A 289 9.65 8.64 18.76
N ASP A 290 10.79 8.55 18.09
CA ASP A 290 10.83 8.61 16.62
C ASP A 290 10.08 7.43 15.97
N HIS A 291 10.14 6.25 16.59
CA HIS A 291 9.51 5.06 16.05
C HIS A 291 8.01 5.22 15.79
N ASN A 292 7.33 6.04 16.60
CA ASN A 292 5.91 6.35 16.43
C ASN A 292 5.64 7.80 15.97
N GLN A 293 6.63 8.53 15.50
CA GLN A 293 6.55 9.93 15.03
C GLN A 293 5.94 10.90 16.06
N ASP A 294 6.13 10.67 17.35
CA ASP A 294 5.53 11.49 18.44
C ASP A 294 6.54 12.13 19.39
N ARG A 295 7.86 12.08 19.06
CA ARG A 295 8.89 12.81 19.82
C ARG A 295 8.78 14.33 19.66
N HIS A 296 8.40 14.78 18.49
CA HIS A 296 8.19 16.19 18.16
C HIS A 296 6.78 16.41 17.65
N PRO A 297 6.16 17.54 17.98
CA PRO A 297 4.87 17.92 17.40
C PRO A 297 4.89 17.84 15.87
N LEU A 298 3.80 17.32 15.29
CA LEU A 298 3.71 17.12 13.85
C LEU A 298 4.03 18.39 13.05
N ARG A 299 3.53 19.56 13.52
CA ARG A 299 3.75 20.85 12.86
C ARG A 299 5.19 21.35 12.91
N GLN A 300 6.06 20.64 13.61
CA GLN A 300 7.52 20.89 13.69
C GLN A 300 8.34 19.82 12.98
N GLN A 301 7.68 18.82 12.34
CA GLN A 301 8.36 17.76 11.60
C GLN A 301 8.54 18.17 10.14
N TYR A 302 9.76 18.02 9.63
CA TYR A 302 10.14 18.36 8.24
C TYR A 302 10.89 17.23 7.54
N GLU A 303 11.12 16.12 8.23
CA GLU A 303 11.81 14.92 7.73
C GLU A 303 11.00 13.68 8.07
N ALA A 304 11.10 12.65 7.21
CA ALA A 304 10.51 11.35 7.48
C ALA A 304 11.32 10.59 8.54
N MET A 305 10.67 10.06 9.56
CA MET A 305 11.32 9.37 10.66
C MET A 305 10.50 8.19 11.18
N GLY A 306 11.19 7.29 11.87
CA GLY A 306 10.58 6.17 12.57
C GLY A 306 10.00 5.10 11.65
N HIS A 307 9.09 4.32 12.19
CA HIS A 307 8.47 3.20 11.49
C HIS A 307 7.79 3.67 10.20
N ALA A 308 8.25 3.16 9.05
CA ALA A 308 7.91 3.72 7.74
C ALA A 308 6.41 3.59 7.39
N VAL A 309 5.77 2.48 7.79
CA VAL A 309 4.31 2.32 7.59
C VAL A 309 3.55 3.35 8.40
N ARG A 310 3.86 3.47 9.71
CA ARG A 310 3.19 4.43 10.59
C ARG A 310 3.36 5.86 10.10
N ALA A 311 4.57 6.22 9.67
CA ALA A 311 4.89 7.53 9.11
C ALA A 311 4.05 7.85 7.87
N ASN A 312 4.10 7.00 6.86
CA ASN A 312 3.44 7.27 5.58
C ASN A 312 1.91 7.34 5.69
N TYR A 313 1.32 6.49 6.52
CA TYR A 313 -0.13 6.54 6.80
C TYR A 313 -0.53 7.78 7.58
N LEU A 314 0.29 8.19 8.56
CA LEU A 314 0.08 9.46 9.27
C LEU A 314 0.13 10.63 8.29
N TYR A 315 1.16 10.71 7.46
CA TYR A 315 1.32 11.80 6.49
C TYR A 315 0.19 11.82 5.46
N ALA A 316 -0.31 10.66 5.03
CA ALA A 316 -1.49 10.57 4.20
C ALA A 316 -2.75 11.14 4.89
N GLY A 317 -2.96 10.82 6.18
CA GLY A 317 -4.05 11.40 6.97
C GLY A 317 -3.91 12.91 7.19
N VAL A 318 -2.67 13.40 7.35
CA VAL A 318 -2.37 14.84 7.42
C VAL A 318 -2.67 15.54 6.11
N ALA A 319 -2.43 14.89 4.97
CA ALA A 319 -2.80 15.41 3.66
C ALA A 319 -4.33 15.49 3.48
N ASP A 320 -5.07 14.50 4.01
CA ASP A 320 -6.53 14.57 4.08
C ASP A 320 -7.00 15.75 4.94
N LEU A 321 -6.40 15.95 6.12
CA LEU A 321 -6.73 17.08 6.99
C LEU A 321 -6.46 18.42 6.31
N TYR A 322 -5.30 18.56 5.63
CA TYR A 322 -5.00 19.75 4.83
C TYR A 322 -6.07 20.00 3.76
N ALA A 323 -6.48 18.95 3.04
CA ALA A 323 -7.49 19.08 1.98
C ALA A 323 -8.81 19.70 2.50
N GLU A 324 -9.20 19.38 3.73
CA GLU A 324 -10.44 19.87 4.34
C GLU A 324 -10.28 21.25 5.01
N THR A 325 -9.14 21.47 5.70
CA THR A 325 -8.93 22.68 6.52
C THR A 325 -8.24 23.82 5.78
N GLY A 326 -7.28 23.48 4.92
CA GLY A 326 -6.40 24.46 4.25
C GLY A 326 -5.32 25.02 5.18
N GLU A 327 -4.98 24.32 6.26
CA GLU A 327 -3.91 24.74 7.18
C GLU A 327 -2.55 24.68 6.49
N GLU A 328 -2.02 25.84 6.04
CA GLU A 328 -0.78 25.93 5.26
C GLU A 328 0.44 25.31 5.92
N GLN A 329 0.49 25.28 7.26
CA GLN A 329 1.59 24.67 7.99
C GLN A 329 1.68 23.18 7.70
N LEU A 330 0.55 22.47 7.61
CA LEU A 330 0.52 21.05 7.27
C LEU A 330 1.09 20.79 5.87
N MET A 331 0.74 21.63 4.88
CA MET A 331 1.30 21.47 3.54
C MET A 331 2.80 21.74 3.48
N LYS A 332 3.31 22.71 4.26
CA LYS A 332 4.77 22.94 4.38
C LYS A 332 5.49 21.73 4.95
N ASN A 333 4.93 21.13 6.01
CA ASN A 333 5.47 19.91 6.60
C ASN A 333 5.46 18.76 5.59
N LEU A 334 4.32 18.50 4.97
CA LEU A 334 4.14 17.41 4.00
C LEU A 334 5.07 17.55 2.79
N SER A 335 5.20 18.74 2.24
CA SER A 335 6.11 18.97 1.10
C SER A 335 7.56 18.68 1.47
N SER A 336 8.02 19.15 2.64
CA SER A 336 9.38 18.89 3.13
C SER A 336 9.61 17.40 3.42
N ILE A 337 8.64 16.74 4.06
CA ILE A 337 8.72 15.31 4.38
C ILE A 337 8.74 14.47 3.10
N TRP A 338 7.88 14.79 2.12
CA TRP A 338 7.83 14.07 0.85
C TRP A 338 9.13 14.24 0.05
N ASP A 339 9.71 15.45 0.03
CA ASP A 339 11.00 15.72 -0.58
C ASP A 339 12.14 14.94 0.12
N ASP A 340 12.11 14.84 1.45
CA ASP A 340 13.06 14.05 2.21
C ASP A 340 12.95 12.55 1.89
N ILE A 341 11.72 12.01 1.83
CA ILE A 341 11.48 10.63 1.39
C ILE A 341 12.02 10.45 -0.02
N THR A 342 11.56 11.24 -0.97
CA THR A 342 11.76 11.03 -2.41
C THR A 342 13.20 11.22 -2.85
N TYR A 343 13.91 12.19 -2.28
CA TYR A 343 15.26 12.55 -2.74
C TYR A 343 16.38 12.05 -1.85
N ARG A 344 16.06 11.41 -0.68
CA ARG A 344 17.09 11.01 0.28
C ARG A 344 16.88 9.65 0.92
N LYS A 345 15.65 9.09 0.95
CA LYS A 345 15.31 7.93 1.78
C LYS A 345 14.52 6.84 1.06
N ILE A 346 14.32 6.95 -0.27
CA ILE A 346 13.59 5.96 -1.06
C ILE A 346 14.54 5.17 -1.96
N TYR A 347 14.24 3.91 -2.16
CA TYR A 347 14.95 3.04 -3.10
C TYR A 347 14.47 3.25 -4.54
N ILE A 348 15.27 2.82 -5.52
CA ILE A 348 14.91 2.90 -6.95
C ILE A 348 13.57 2.22 -7.26
N THR A 349 13.21 1.22 -6.47
CA THR A 349 11.95 0.48 -6.57
C THR A 349 10.76 1.19 -5.91
N GLY A 350 10.98 2.33 -5.27
CA GLY A 350 9.98 2.97 -4.43
C GLY A 350 9.92 2.40 -3.01
N GLY A 351 10.84 1.50 -2.66
CA GLY A 351 10.93 0.91 -1.32
C GLY A 351 11.16 1.96 -0.24
N CYS A 352 10.45 1.85 0.88
CA CYS A 352 10.55 2.71 2.05
C CYS A 352 10.97 1.93 3.28
N GLY A 353 11.80 2.56 4.15
CA GLY A 353 12.23 1.96 5.40
C GLY A 353 13.49 1.10 5.23
N ALA A 354 14.65 1.72 5.45
CA ALA A 354 15.94 1.07 5.28
C ALA A 354 16.34 0.17 6.45
N LEU A 355 15.87 0.50 7.67
CA LEU A 355 16.29 -0.17 8.91
C LEU A 355 15.50 -1.45 9.09
N TYR A 356 16.21 -2.58 9.01
CA TYR A 356 15.59 -3.91 9.11
C TYR A 356 15.03 -4.18 10.51
N ASP A 357 13.99 -4.99 10.54
CA ASP A 357 13.35 -5.46 11.76
C ASP A 357 14.03 -6.73 12.29
N GLY A 358 14.38 -6.76 13.56
CA GLY A 358 14.67 -7.98 14.26
C GLY A 358 16.10 -8.52 14.15
N VAL A 359 17.08 -7.67 13.98
CA VAL A 359 18.46 -8.08 14.16
C VAL A 359 18.97 -7.58 15.51
N SER A 360 19.22 -8.49 16.45
CA SER A 360 19.89 -8.14 17.71
C SER A 360 21.31 -7.62 17.43
N PRO A 361 21.94 -6.87 18.34
CA PRO A 361 23.30 -6.34 18.15
C PRO A 361 24.35 -7.42 17.83
N ASP A 362 24.14 -8.64 18.32
CA ASP A 362 25.00 -9.82 18.05
C ASP A 362 24.53 -10.67 16.86
N GLY A 363 23.40 -10.33 16.23
CA GLY A 363 22.86 -11.04 15.08
C GLY A 363 22.30 -12.45 15.36
N THR A 364 22.08 -12.80 16.64
CA THR A 364 21.73 -14.16 17.03
C THR A 364 20.27 -14.38 17.35
N THR A 365 19.52 -13.31 17.67
CA THR A 365 18.13 -13.43 18.10
C THR A 365 17.32 -12.20 17.73
N TYR A 366 16.01 -12.41 17.54
CA TYR A 366 15.01 -11.36 17.54
C TYR A 366 14.39 -11.25 18.93
N ASP A 367 14.84 -10.29 19.70
CA ASP A 367 14.25 -9.95 20.98
C ASP A 367 14.09 -8.43 21.07
N GLN A 368 12.85 -7.95 20.99
CA GLN A 368 12.56 -6.52 20.97
C GLN A 368 13.18 -5.73 22.13
N PRO A 369 13.17 -6.22 23.38
CA PRO A 369 13.85 -5.54 24.50
C PRO A 369 15.36 -5.39 24.31
N SER A 370 16.01 -6.26 23.53
CA SER A 370 17.45 -6.18 23.27
C SER A 370 17.81 -5.37 22.00
N ILE A 371 16.82 -4.97 21.18
CA ILE A 371 17.04 -4.11 20.03
C ILE A 371 17.21 -2.67 20.50
N GLN A 372 18.41 -2.12 20.33
CA GLN A 372 18.74 -0.78 20.77
C GLN A 372 18.53 0.31 19.71
N GLN A 373 18.11 -0.04 18.50
CA GLN A 373 17.88 0.91 17.42
C GLN A 373 16.42 0.89 16.96
N ILE A 374 15.99 2.00 16.39
CA ILE A 374 14.71 2.09 15.70
C ILE A 374 14.74 1.17 14.49
N HIS A 375 13.76 0.29 14.37
CA HIS A 375 13.66 -0.73 13.30
C HIS A 375 12.37 -0.58 12.50
N GLN A 376 12.24 -1.27 11.36
CA GLN A 376 11.15 -1.10 10.39
C GLN A 376 10.99 0.34 9.92
N ALA A 377 12.07 1.11 9.95
CA ALA A 377 12.04 2.56 9.97
C ALA A 377 12.85 3.18 8.83
N TYR A 378 12.58 4.44 8.56
CA TYR A 378 13.46 5.27 7.77
C TYR A 378 14.84 5.34 8.41
N GLY A 379 15.87 5.15 7.60
CA GLY A 379 17.25 5.38 7.99
C GLY A 379 17.61 6.86 7.91
N ARG A 380 18.88 7.18 8.17
CA ARG A 380 19.41 8.51 7.85
C ARG A 380 19.38 8.76 6.34
N ALA A 381 19.47 10.01 5.93
CA ALA A 381 19.55 10.39 4.53
C ALA A 381 20.66 9.56 3.82
N TYR A 382 20.32 9.00 2.66
CA TYR A 382 21.18 8.17 1.80
C TYR A 382 21.60 6.80 2.38
N GLN A 383 21.03 6.36 3.49
CA GLN A 383 21.25 5.01 4.03
C GLN A 383 20.26 4.03 3.38
N LEU A 384 20.71 3.34 2.36
CA LEU A 384 19.88 2.46 1.53
C LEU A 384 20.57 1.09 1.29
N PRO A 385 20.71 0.25 2.32
CA PRO A 385 21.31 -1.08 2.19
C PRO A 385 20.47 -1.98 1.27
N ASN A 386 21.12 -2.80 0.45
CA ASN A 386 20.43 -3.62 -0.54
C ASN A 386 19.94 -4.96 0.02
N GLU A 387 20.76 -5.68 0.76
CA GLU A 387 20.45 -7.02 1.24
C GLU A 387 19.69 -7.01 2.57
N THR A 388 19.99 -6.02 3.41
CA THR A 388 19.30 -5.80 4.69
C THR A 388 18.24 -4.70 4.63
N SER A 389 17.79 -4.32 3.44
CA SER A 389 16.67 -3.39 3.31
C SER A 389 15.41 -3.99 3.93
N HIS A 390 14.74 -3.22 4.79
CA HIS A 390 13.44 -3.67 5.31
C HIS A 390 12.37 -3.58 4.23
N ASN A 391 12.20 -2.41 3.64
CA ASN A 391 11.28 -2.18 2.51
C ASN A 391 9.97 -2.93 2.66
N GLU A 392 9.31 -2.74 3.79
CA GLU A 392 8.03 -3.38 4.06
C GLU A 392 7.01 -2.99 2.98
N THR A 393 6.31 -3.96 2.42
CA THR A 393 5.33 -3.72 1.36
C THR A 393 4.25 -2.72 1.78
N CYS A 394 3.82 -2.74 3.05
CA CYS A 394 2.87 -1.75 3.57
C CYS A 394 3.42 -0.32 3.60
N ALA A 395 4.73 -0.13 3.74
CA ALA A 395 5.33 1.20 3.77
C ALA A 395 5.24 1.90 2.40
N GLN A 396 5.51 1.15 1.33
CA GLN A 396 5.38 1.63 -0.04
C GLN A 396 3.92 1.97 -0.36
N ILE A 397 2.98 1.12 0.04
CA ILE A 397 1.54 1.38 -0.10
C ILE A 397 1.14 2.66 0.65
N GLY A 398 1.65 2.85 1.85
CA GLY A 398 1.43 4.09 2.61
C GLY A 398 1.94 5.33 1.88
N ASN A 399 3.07 5.23 1.18
CA ASN A 399 3.61 6.33 0.39
C ASN A 399 2.80 6.59 -0.90
N ILE A 400 2.20 5.55 -1.50
CA ILE A 400 1.19 5.71 -2.57
C ILE A 400 0.01 6.55 -2.04
N PHE A 401 -0.51 6.24 -0.85
CA PHE A 401 -1.64 6.98 -0.28
C PHE A 401 -1.30 8.45 0.00
N LEU A 402 -0.09 8.72 0.50
CA LEU A 402 0.42 10.08 0.66
C LEU A 402 0.54 10.78 -0.70
N SER A 403 1.26 10.17 -1.64
CA SER A 403 1.54 10.77 -2.95
C SER A 403 0.26 11.02 -3.74
N TRP A 404 -0.72 10.12 -3.67
CA TRP A 404 -2.02 10.32 -4.31
C TRP A 404 -2.76 11.55 -3.75
N ARG A 405 -2.81 11.73 -2.43
CA ARG A 405 -3.45 12.88 -1.79
C ARG A 405 -2.73 14.19 -2.09
N MET A 406 -1.40 14.15 -2.15
CA MET A 406 -0.60 15.28 -2.57
C MET A 406 -0.87 15.65 -4.03
N LEU A 407 -1.05 14.67 -4.93
CA LEU A 407 -1.48 14.89 -6.30
C LEU A 407 -2.86 15.57 -6.35
N GLU A 408 -3.84 15.02 -5.64
CA GLU A 408 -5.22 15.55 -5.63
C GLU A 408 -5.29 17.00 -5.13
N THR A 409 -4.39 17.40 -4.22
CA THR A 409 -4.38 18.74 -3.62
C THR A 409 -3.48 19.74 -4.35
N THR A 410 -2.45 19.28 -5.06
CA THR A 410 -1.48 20.15 -5.73
C THR A 410 -1.60 20.16 -7.26
N GLY A 411 -1.99 19.03 -7.86
CA GLY A 411 -1.95 18.82 -9.31
C GLY A 411 -0.56 18.54 -9.87
N ASP A 412 0.46 18.33 -9.02
CA ASP A 412 1.84 18.12 -9.44
C ASP A 412 2.08 16.65 -9.83
N ALA A 413 2.47 16.42 -11.08
CA ALA A 413 2.65 15.10 -11.66
C ALA A 413 3.76 14.28 -11.00
N ARG A 414 4.72 14.91 -10.30
CA ARG A 414 5.80 14.19 -9.57
C ARG A 414 5.23 13.18 -8.57
N TYR A 415 4.12 13.52 -7.94
CA TYR A 415 3.45 12.59 -7.02
C TYR A 415 2.90 11.36 -7.75
N MET A 416 2.38 11.53 -8.96
CA MET A 416 1.90 10.38 -9.74
C MET A 416 3.03 9.52 -10.31
N ASP A 417 4.18 10.14 -10.64
CA ASP A 417 5.37 9.37 -11.03
C ASP A 417 5.86 8.48 -9.89
N MET A 418 5.71 8.93 -8.63
CA MET A 418 5.97 8.11 -7.44
C MET A 418 4.96 6.97 -7.30
N VAL A 419 3.66 7.25 -7.40
CA VAL A 419 2.60 6.23 -7.37
C VAL A 419 2.84 5.15 -8.42
N GLU A 420 3.15 5.53 -9.66
CA GLU A 420 3.43 4.57 -10.72
C GLU A 420 4.68 3.73 -10.43
N ASN A 421 5.78 4.37 -9.99
CA ASN A 421 7.01 3.67 -9.64
C ASN A 421 6.76 2.62 -8.55
N GLU A 422 6.03 2.98 -7.50
CA GLU A 422 5.71 2.07 -6.40
C GLU A 422 4.75 0.96 -6.80
N LEU A 423 3.74 1.25 -7.63
CA LEU A 423 2.84 0.21 -8.13
C LEU A 423 3.59 -0.88 -8.90
N TYR A 424 4.47 -0.50 -9.85
CA TYR A 424 5.22 -1.47 -10.67
C TYR A 424 6.36 -2.15 -9.91
N ASN A 425 7.09 -1.44 -9.07
CA ASN A 425 8.35 -1.92 -8.52
C ASN A 425 8.35 -2.12 -7.01
N GLY A 426 7.30 -1.68 -6.31
CA GLY A 426 7.15 -1.79 -4.87
C GLY A 426 6.00 -2.73 -4.48
N VAL A 427 4.81 -2.55 -5.04
CA VAL A 427 3.62 -3.32 -4.66
C VAL A 427 3.49 -4.61 -5.46
N LEU A 428 3.64 -4.57 -6.78
CA LEU A 428 3.60 -5.79 -7.62
C LEU A 428 4.61 -6.86 -7.20
N PRO A 429 5.87 -6.55 -6.83
CA PRO A 429 6.77 -7.56 -6.31
C PRO A 429 6.30 -8.19 -4.99
N GLY A 430 5.44 -7.51 -4.24
CA GLY A 430 4.84 -8.02 -3.01
C GLY A 430 4.01 -9.28 -3.17
N ILE A 431 3.62 -9.64 -4.39
CA ILE A 431 2.82 -10.84 -4.69
C ILE A 431 3.47 -11.67 -5.80
N SER A 432 3.36 -13.00 -5.72
CA SER A 432 3.85 -13.91 -6.76
C SER A 432 3.07 -13.77 -8.08
N LEU A 433 3.67 -14.23 -9.16
CA LEU A 433 3.03 -14.18 -10.48
C LEU A 433 1.71 -14.96 -10.53
N ASP A 434 1.63 -16.07 -9.80
CA ASP A 434 0.40 -16.87 -9.67
C ASP A 434 -0.60 -16.30 -8.66
N GLY A 435 -0.23 -15.26 -7.92
CA GLY A 435 -1.12 -14.55 -7.00
C GLY A 435 -1.36 -15.21 -5.65
N THR A 436 -0.55 -16.21 -5.23
CA THR A 436 -0.82 -17.02 -4.02
C THR A 436 0.20 -16.86 -2.90
N LYS A 437 1.32 -16.16 -3.15
CA LYS A 437 2.41 -15.98 -2.19
C LYS A 437 2.81 -14.51 -2.11
N TYR A 438 3.32 -14.10 -0.95
CA TYR A 438 3.55 -12.70 -0.64
C TYR A 438 4.91 -12.45 0.01
N PHE A 439 5.49 -11.28 -0.22
CA PHE A 439 6.59 -10.73 0.56
C PHE A 439 6.06 -9.83 1.68
N TYR A 440 6.72 -9.94 2.85
CA TYR A 440 6.66 -8.90 3.86
C TYR A 440 7.69 -7.82 3.55
N THR A 441 8.96 -8.18 3.48
CA THR A 441 10.09 -7.30 3.15
C THR A 441 10.60 -7.57 1.73
N GLN A 442 11.12 -6.53 1.08
CA GLN A 442 11.57 -6.63 -0.31
C GLN A 442 13.03 -6.18 -0.44
N ALA A 443 13.95 -7.16 -0.50
CA ALA A 443 15.36 -6.91 -0.69
C ALA A 443 15.69 -6.52 -2.14
N LEU A 444 16.71 -5.67 -2.33
CA LEU A 444 17.25 -5.35 -3.66
C LEU A 444 18.41 -6.25 -4.04
N ARG A 445 18.87 -7.07 -3.11
CA ARG A 445 19.85 -8.14 -3.33
C ARG A 445 19.52 -9.33 -2.43
N ARG A 446 19.61 -10.51 -2.97
CA ARG A 446 19.56 -11.78 -2.24
C ARG A 446 20.72 -12.66 -2.68
N THR A 447 21.62 -12.94 -1.78
CA THR A 447 22.76 -13.86 -2.02
C THR A 447 22.59 -15.15 -1.25
N GLY A 448 23.23 -16.24 -1.72
CA GLY A 448 23.04 -17.57 -1.15
C GLY A 448 23.56 -17.74 0.27
N ASP A 449 24.66 -17.04 0.60
CA ASP A 449 25.44 -17.26 1.83
C ASP A 449 25.33 -16.07 2.81
N PHE A 450 24.14 -15.49 2.93
CA PHE A 450 23.94 -14.37 3.85
C PHE A 450 24.06 -14.83 5.31
N PRO A 451 24.99 -14.27 6.09
CA PRO A 451 25.37 -14.82 7.39
C PRO A 451 24.44 -14.44 8.56
N TYR A 452 23.42 -13.62 8.30
CA TYR A 452 22.53 -13.15 9.36
C TYR A 452 21.23 -13.94 9.42
N VAL A 453 20.70 -14.11 10.63
CA VAL A 453 19.34 -14.61 10.83
C VAL A 453 18.39 -13.43 10.60
N MET A 454 17.57 -13.53 9.57
CA MET A 454 16.57 -12.53 9.24
C MET A 454 15.23 -12.96 9.80
N ARG A 455 14.47 -12.01 10.36
CA ARG A 455 13.12 -12.29 10.89
C ARG A 455 12.16 -12.73 9.81
N TRP A 456 12.13 -11.99 8.70
CA TRP A 456 11.16 -12.23 7.65
C TRP A 456 11.71 -13.20 6.60
N PRO A 457 10.83 -14.03 6.00
CA PRO A 457 11.25 -14.93 4.93
C PRO A 457 11.91 -14.17 3.78
N LYS A 458 12.99 -14.74 3.23
CA LYS A 458 13.67 -14.21 2.04
C LYS A 458 12.95 -14.55 0.73
N THR A 459 11.88 -15.35 0.81
CA THR A 459 11.03 -15.81 -0.30
C THR A 459 9.60 -15.38 -0.04
N ARG A 460 8.79 -15.39 -1.10
CA ARG A 460 7.36 -15.19 -0.94
C ARG A 460 6.73 -16.42 -0.27
N GLU A 461 5.90 -16.17 0.73
CA GLU A 461 5.21 -17.21 1.48
C GLU A 461 3.68 -17.06 1.32
N ARG A 462 2.96 -18.18 1.39
CA ARG A 462 1.50 -18.21 1.34
C ARG A 462 0.89 -17.59 2.59
N TYR A 463 1.48 -17.83 3.74
CA TYR A 463 1.13 -17.27 5.03
C TYR A 463 2.37 -16.78 5.77
N ILE A 464 2.26 -15.59 6.32
CA ILE A 464 3.28 -14.94 7.14
C ILE A 464 2.61 -14.61 8.47
N SER A 465 3.24 -14.90 9.60
CA SER A 465 2.64 -14.68 10.93
C SER A 465 2.17 -13.25 11.20
N CYS A 466 2.84 -12.24 10.62
CA CYS A 466 2.32 -10.87 10.53
C CYS A 466 1.72 -10.67 9.14
N PHE A 467 0.42 -10.86 9.01
CA PHE A 467 -0.27 -10.90 7.71
C PHE A 467 -0.77 -9.51 7.24
N CYS A 468 -0.18 -8.42 7.71
CA CYS A 468 -0.63 -7.08 7.33
C CYS A 468 -0.33 -6.72 5.85
N CYS A 469 0.79 -7.21 5.28
CA CYS A 469 1.19 -6.90 3.91
C CYS A 469 0.39 -7.62 2.83
N PRO A 470 0.05 -8.92 2.93
CA PRO A 470 -0.69 -9.62 1.87
C PRO A 470 -2.04 -8.98 1.52
N PRO A 471 -2.98 -8.75 2.44
CA PRO A 471 -4.25 -8.11 2.10
C PRO A 471 -4.08 -6.63 1.71
N ASN A 472 -3.07 -5.93 2.23
CA ASN A 472 -2.76 -4.57 1.82
C ASN A 472 -2.27 -4.51 0.37
N THR A 473 -1.39 -5.42 -0.03
CA THR A 473 -0.94 -5.60 -1.42
C THR A 473 -2.12 -5.87 -2.33
N LEU A 474 -2.97 -6.82 -1.94
CA LEU A 474 -4.10 -7.24 -2.74
C LEU A 474 -5.11 -6.10 -2.95
N ARG A 475 -5.50 -5.35 -1.89
CA ARG A 475 -6.42 -4.22 -2.06
C ARG A 475 -5.84 -3.15 -2.98
N THR A 476 -4.58 -2.76 -2.79
CA THR A 476 -3.96 -1.71 -3.60
C THR A 476 -3.89 -2.09 -5.08
N LEU A 477 -3.61 -3.35 -5.39
CA LEU A 477 -3.57 -3.84 -6.79
C LEU A 477 -4.97 -4.01 -7.38
N CYS A 478 -5.97 -4.42 -6.58
CA CYS A 478 -7.37 -4.46 -7.00
C CYS A 478 -7.96 -3.06 -7.23
N GLU A 479 -7.37 -2.04 -6.66
CA GLU A 479 -7.76 -0.63 -6.76
C GLU A 479 -6.96 0.17 -7.78
N ALA A 480 -5.95 -0.44 -8.42
CA ALA A 480 -5.01 0.28 -9.29
C ALA A 480 -5.69 1.07 -10.42
N GLN A 481 -6.83 0.60 -10.96
CA GLN A 481 -7.60 1.32 -11.98
C GLN A 481 -8.18 2.64 -11.48
N GLU A 482 -8.40 2.80 -10.17
CA GLU A 482 -8.98 4.01 -9.59
C GLU A 482 -7.98 5.20 -9.63
N TYR A 483 -6.68 4.91 -9.75
CA TYR A 483 -5.63 5.92 -9.95
C TYR A 483 -5.48 6.37 -11.42
N SER A 484 -6.32 5.87 -12.36
CA SER A 484 -6.11 6.18 -13.79
C SER A 484 -6.63 7.54 -14.21
N TYR A 485 -7.70 8.03 -13.59
CA TYR A 485 -8.38 9.26 -14.02
C TYR A 485 -8.87 10.11 -12.86
N ALA A 486 -8.81 11.42 -13.08
CA ALA A 486 -9.48 12.41 -12.23
C ALA A 486 -10.12 13.52 -13.06
N VAL A 487 -11.03 14.28 -12.45
CA VAL A 487 -11.74 15.38 -13.13
C VAL A 487 -11.77 16.65 -12.27
N LYS A 488 -11.67 17.80 -12.90
CA LYS A 488 -11.96 19.10 -12.28
C LYS A 488 -12.45 20.10 -13.32
N GLY A 489 -13.61 20.67 -13.10
CA GLY A 489 -14.20 21.61 -14.06
C GLY A 489 -14.42 20.98 -15.44
N ASP A 490 -13.79 21.53 -16.47
CA ASP A 490 -13.83 21.04 -17.84
C ASP A 490 -12.59 20.24 -18.28
N THR A 491 -11.83 19.73 -17.32
CA THR A 491 -10.58 19.01 -17.53
C THR A 491 -10.68 17.58 -17.03
N LEU A 492 -10.29 16.62 -17.87
CA LEU A 492 -10.07 15.22 -17.54
C LEU A 492 -8.56 14.95 -17.47
N TRP A 493 -8.11 14.50 -16.32
CA TRP A 493 -6.73 14.10 -16.05
C TRP A 493 -6.54 12.61 -16.32
N ILE A 494 -5.49 12.26 -17.04
CA ILE A 494 -5.10 10.88 -17.36
C ILE A 494 -3.75 10.62 -16.73
N HIS A 495 -3.73 9.74 -15.73
CA HIS A 495 -2.59 9.51 -14.86
C HIS A 495 -1.84 8.21 -15.18
N MET A 496 -2.58 7.10 -15.40
CA MET A 496 -2.02 5.79 -15.69
C MET A 496 -2.37 5.32 -17.10
N TYR A 497 -1.50 4.51 -17.65
CA TYR A 497 -1.64 3.94 -18.99
C TYR A 497 -1.76 2.41 -18.92
N GLY A 498 -2.59 1.85 -19.80
CA GLY A 498 -2.92 0.43 -19.93
C GLY A 498 -4.27 0.28 -20.59
N ASP A 499 -4.57 -0.87 -21.17
CA ASP A 499 -5.88 -1.11 -21.78
C ASP A 499 -7.00 -0.97 -20.77
N ASN A 500 -7.80 0.07 -20.91
CA ASN A 500 -8.90 0.35 -19.97
C ASN A 500 -10.08 1.05 -20.62
N HIS A 501 -11.18 1.11 -19.90
CA HIS A 501 -12.40 1.82 -20.28
C HIS A 501 -12.93 2.60 -19.09
N LEU A 502 -12.87 3.93 -19.17
CA LEU A 502 -13.58 4.84 -18.28
C LEU A 502 -14.99 5.09 -18.80
N LYS A 503 -16.00 4.75 -18.02
CA LYS A 503 -17.40 4.95 -18.40
C LYS A 503 -18.24 5.50 -17.26
N THR A 504 -18.79 6.69 -17.47
CA THR A 504 -19.77 7.34 -16.60
C THR A 504 -20.96 7.83 -17.43
N LYS A 505 -21.95 8.44 -16.79
CA LYS A 505 -23.07 9.10 -17.49
C LYS A 505 -22.59 10.17 -18.50
N ASN A 506 -21.47 10.86 -18.21
CA ASN A 506 -21.01 12.03 -18.97
C ASN A 506 -19.73 11.79 -19.76
N ILE A 507 -18.93 10.82 -19.38
CA ILE A 507 -17.60 10.54 -19.95
C ILE A 507 -17.58 9.08 -20.37
N ASP A 508 -17.05 8.81 -21.57
CA ASP A 508 -16.85 7.48 -22.12
C ASP A 508 -15.55 7.52 -22.94
N VAL A 509 -14.46 6.97 -22.39
CA VAL A 509 -13.12 6.99 -22.97
C VAL A 509 -12.54 5.58 -22.90
N GLU A 510 -12.14 5.06 -24.06
CA GLU A 510 -11.41 3.81 -24.20
C GLU A 510 -9.93 4.11 -24.42
N MET A 511 -9.07 3.42 -23.68
CA MET A 511 -7.63 3.47 -23.85
C MET A 511 -7.12 2.12 -24.32
N THR A 512 -6.30 2.14 -25.37
CA THR A 512 -5.52 0.98 -25.84
C THR A 512 -4.05 1.29 -25.74
N SER A 513 -3.28 0.41 -25.09
CA SER A 513 -1.87 0.67 -24.81
C SER A 513 -1.11 -0.62 -24.52
N GLY A 514 0.06 -0.78 -25.14
CA GLY A 514 1.01 -1.83 -24.77
C GLY A 514 1.88 -1.50 -23.52
N TYR A 515 1.59 -0.38 -22.84
CA TYR A 515 2.33 0.05 -21.65
C TYR A 515 2.26 -1.00 -20.52
N PRO A 516 3.35 -1.32 -19.81
CA PRO A 516 4.65 -0.63 -19.77
C PRO A 516 5.69 -1.16 -20.76
N TYR A 517 5.34 -2.05 -21.69
CA TYR A 517 6.28 -2.68 -22.63
C TYR A 517 6.31 -2.02 -24.01
N ASP A 518 5.26 -1.32 -24.38
CA ASP A 518 5.20 -0.49 -25.57
C ASP A 518 4.73 0.91 -25.15
N GLY A 519 5.44 1.92 -25.59
CA GLY A 519 5.14 3.31 -25.25
C GLY A 519 3.91 3.88 -25.98
N LYS A 520 3.33 3.16 -26.93
CA LYS A 520 2.18 3.65 -27.70
C LYS A 520 0.90 3.61 -26.88
N VAL A 521 0.22 4.76 -26.81
CA VAL A 521 -1.08 4.95 -26.16
C VAL A 521 -2.05 5.60 -27.12
N THR A 522 -3.24 5.02 -27.24
CA THR A 522 -4.35 5.56 -28.04
C THR A 522 -5.58 5.73 -27.16
N LEU A 523 -6.07 6.94 -27.06
CA LEU A 523 -7.32 7.29 -26.39
C LEU A 523 -8.40 7.49 -27.45
N ARG A 524 -9.53 6.78 -27.33
CA ARG A 524 -10.75 7.02 -28.10
C ARG A 524 -11.79 7.66 -27.19
N VAL A 525 -12.18 8.89 -27.51
CA VAL A 525 -13.18 9.63 -26.75
C VAL A 525 -14.54 9.45 -27.43
N ASN A 526 -15.37 8.57 -26.86
CA ASN A 526 -16.74 8.31 -27.34
C ASN A 526 -17.71 9.39 -26.83
N LYS A 527 -17.48 9.89 -25.61
CA LYS A 527 -18.28 10.94 -24.97
C LYS A 527 -17.41 11.71 -23.98
N ALA A 528 -17.54 13.03 -23.97
CA ALA A 528 -16.85 13.91 -23.03
C ALA A 528 -17.71 15.15 -22.72
N LYS A 529 -18.93 14.93 -22.19
CA LYS A 529 -19.86 16.02 -21.90
C LYS A 529 -19.31 16.93 -20.79
N GLY A 530 -19.08 18.20 -21.11
CA GLY A 530 -18.54 19.19 -20.18
C GLY A 530 -17.01 19.20 -20.08
N ILE A 531 -16.32 18.29 -20.75
CA ILE A 531 -14.85 18.24 -20.80
C ILE A 531 -14.37 18.89 -22.09
N ARG A 532 -13.38 19.80 -21.99
CA ARG A 532 -12.74 20.49 -23.12
C ARG A 532 -11.24 20.19 -23.22
N THR A 533 -10.62 19.82 -22.10
CA THR A 533 -9.17 19.59 -22.01
C THR A 533 -8.89 18.20 -21.45
N LEU A 534 -7.93 17.51 -22.05
CA LEU A 534 -7.29 16.31 -21.51
C LEU A 534 -5.91 16.71 -21.00
N MET A 535 -5.60 16.36 -19.75
CA MET A 535 -4.27 16.50 -19.15
C MET A 535 -3.60 15.13 -19.14
N LEU A 536 -2.67 14.92 -20.06
CA LEU A 536 -1.94 13.65 -20.22
C LEU A 536 -0.65 13.71 -19.41
N ARG A 537 -0.47 12.80 -18.44
CA ARG A 537 0.79 12.70 -17.73
C ARG A 537 1.91 12.23 -18.67
N VAL A 538 3.07 12.84 -18.57
CA VAL A 538 4.28 12.37 -19.25
C VAL A 538 5.09 11.54 -18.24
N PRO A 539 5.12 10.19 -18.37
CA PRO A 539 5.70 9.32 -17.36
C PRO A 539 7.16 9.63 -17.05
N GLY A 540 7.49 9.81 -15.76
CA GLY A 540 8.83 10.06 -15.28
C GLY A 540 9.38 11.48 -15.51
N GLU A 541 8.55 12.40 -16.02
CA GLU A 541 8.96 13.80 -16.28
C GLU A 541 8.33 14.81 -15.30
N GLY A 542 7.52 14.36 -14.35
CA GLY A 542 6.89 15.25 -13.35
C GLY A 542 5.97 16.31 -13.94
N ARG A 543 5.38 16.07 -15.11
CA ARG A 543 4.52 17.05 -15.79
C ARG A 543 3.34 16.43 -16.52
N TYR A 544 2.36 17.27 -16.80
CA TYR A 544 1.25 16.99 -17.69
C TYR A 544 1.36 17.78 -18.99
N GLU A 545 0.82 17.22 -20.06
CA GLU A 545 0.62 17.87 -21.34
C GLU A 545 -0.89 18.11 -21.55
N ALA A 546 -1.26 19.38 -21.74
CA ALA A 546 -2.63 19.76 -22.02
C ALA A 546 -2.93 19.61 -23.52
N VAL A 547 -3.98 18.87 -23.86
CA VAL A 547 -4.47 18.74 -25.23
C VAL A 547 -5.98 18.97 -25.29
N PRO A 548 -6.52 19.58 -26.36
CA PRO A 548 -7.95 19.68 -26.52
C PRO A 548 -8.58 18.31 -26.71
N VAL A 549 -9.82 18.15 -26.26
CA VAL A 549 -10.59 16.92 -26.50
C VAL A 549 -10.75 16.71 -27.99
N ALA A 550 -10.35 15.54 -28.47
CA ALA A 550 -10.53 15.07 -29.83
C ALA A 550 -11.09 13.65 -29.80
N ARG A 551 -11.70 13.20 -30.90
CA ARG A 551 -12.25 11.84 -31.00
C ARG A 551 -11.20 10.75 -30.78
N GLN A 552 -9.96 11.03 -31.16
CA GLN A 552 -8.81 10.16 -30.94
C GLN A 552 -7.59 11.02 -30.59
N VAL A 553 -6.84 10.58 -29.58
CA VAL A 553 -5.56 11.18 -29.17
C VAL A 553 -4.54 10.07 -29.05
N GLU A 554 -3.37 10.24 -29.67
CA GLU A 554 -2.27 9.29 -29.61
C GLU A 554 -1.04 9.91 -28.98
N ARG A 555 -0.29 9.09 -28.24
CA ARG A 555 1.02 9.41 -27.65
C ARG A 555 1.95 8.21 -27.77
N THR A 556 3.24 8.50 -27.79
CA THR A 556 4.29 7.48 -27.73
C THR A 556 5.33 7.94 -26.73
N PHE A 557 5.59 7.12 -25.72
CA PHE A 557 6.58 7.36 -24.68
C PHE A 557 7.86 6.57 -24.96
N ASP A 558 8.99 7.07 -24.51
CA ASP A 558 10.28 6.38 -24.64
C ASP A 558 10.35 5.18 -23.70
N MET A 559 10.59 4.01 -24.27
CA MET A 559 10.73 2.73 -23.56
C MET A 559 12.13 2.13 -23.73
N GLN A 560 13.14 2.92 -24.12
CA GLN A 560 14.49 2.40 -24.24
C GLN A 560 15.07 2.00 -22.87
N PRO A 561 15.75 0.85 -22.77
CA PRO A 561 16.48 0.49 -21.56
C PRO A 561 17.60 1.51 -21.28
N ARG A 562 17.73 1.88 -20.01
CA ARG A 562 18.77 2.81 -19.55
C ARG A 562 19.44 2.33 -18.29
N LEU A 563 20.72 2.60 -18.18
CA LEU A 563 21.47 2.44 -16.94
C LEU A 563 21.19 3.64 -16.03
N VAL A 564 21.02 3.36 -14.74
CA VAL A 564 20.75 4.37 -13.71
C VAL A 564 21.80 4.20 -12.62
N GLU A 565 22.48 5.28 -12.27
CA GLU A 565 23.39 5.35 -11.12
C GLU A 565 22.68 6.00 -9.92
N ALA A 566 23.12 5.64 -8.71
CA ALA A 566 22.63 6.27 -7.49
C ALA A 566 23.42 7.55 -7.17
N ASN A 567 22.79 8.43 -6.34
CA ASN A 567 23.51 9.57 -5.78
C ASN A 567 24.79 9.08 -5.08
N PRO A 568 25.96 9.73 -5.28
CA PRO A 568 27.25 9.30 -4.68
C PRO A 568 27.27 9.19 -3.16
N LEU A 569 26.28 9.80 -2.47
CA LEU A 569 26.10 9.70 -1.02
C LEU A 569 25.47 8.37 -0.59
N VAL A 570 24.89 7.60 -1.51
CA VAL A 570 24.41 6.23 -1.26
C VAL A 570 25.60 5.29 -1.31
N GLU A 571 26.22 5.02 -0.16
CA GLU A 571 27.47 4.26 -0.06
C GLU A 571 27.35 2.84 -0.62
N GLU A 572 26.20 2.20 -0.41
CA GLU A 572 25.93 0.82 -0.85
C GLU A 572 25.92 0.64 -2.36
N ASN A 573 25.70 1.70 -3.12
CA ASN A 573 25.55 1.64 -4.58
C ASN A 573 26.67 2.35 -5.34
N LYS A 574 27.78 2.67 -4.68
CA LYS A 574 28.97 3.25 -5.36
C LYS A 574 29.50 2.28 -6.41
N ASN A 575 29.75 2.78 -7.61
CA ASN A 575 30.23 2.00 -8.77
C ASN A 575 29.28 0.85 -9.14
N GLN A 576 28.00 1.05 -8.94
CA GLN A 576 26.94 0.12 -9.37
C GLN A 576 25.91 0.85 -10.20
N VAL A 577 25.27 0.10 -11.09
CA VAL A 577 24.17 0.55 -11.93
C VAL A 577 22.96 -0.38 -11.76
N ALA A 578 21.79 0.22 -11.85
CA ALA A 578 20.54 -0.50 -12.04
C ALA A 578 20.04 -0.32 -13.48
N VAL A 579 19.18 -1.21 -13.94
CA VAL A 579 18.58 -1.13 -15.28
C VAL A 579 17.10 -0.78 -15.13
N LYS A 580 16.66 0.25 -15.86
CA LYS A 580 15.26 0.67 -15.92
C LYS A 580 14.80 0.77 -17.36
N ARG A 581 13.55 0.33 -17.64
CA ARG A 581 12.91 0.47 -18.95
C ARG A 581 11.48 0.99 -18.76
N GLY A 582 11.20 2.17 -19.30
CA GLY A 582 9.97 2.87 -18.95
C GLY A 582 9.83 3.01 -17.41
N PRO A 583 8.70 2.64 -16.80
CA PRO A 583 8.50 2.69 -15.36
C PRO A 583 9.13 1.49 -14.61
N VAL A 584 9.52 0.42 -15.32
CA VAL A 584 9.88 -0.88 -14.73
C VAL A 584 11.37 -0.93 -14.40
N VAL A 585 11.72 -1.31 -13.17
CA VAL A 585 13.05 -1.67 -12.71
C VAL A 585 13.31 -3.14 -13.04
N TYR A 586 14.51 -3.44 -13.49
CA TYR A 586 14.96 -4.80 -13.82
C TYR A 586 15.94 -5.33 -12.80
N CYS A 587 16.00 -6.64 -12.65
CA CYS A 587 16.96 -7.33 -11.81
C CYS A 587 17.56 -8.53 -12.56
N LEU A 588 18.70 -9.01 -12.08
CA LEU A 588 19.34 -10.22 -12.56
C LEU A 588 19.15 -11.33 -11.53
N GLU A 589 18.63 -12.48 -11.95
CA GLU A 589 18.71 -13.72 -11.18
C GLU A 589 19.85 -14.59 -11.69
N ASN A 590 20.57 -15.30 -10.82
CA ASN A 590 21.74 -16.08 -11.20
C ASN A 590 21.45 -17.24 -12.17
N VAL A 591 20.20 -17.70 -12.24
CA VAL A 591 19.71 -18.68 -13.22
C VAL A 591 19.64 -18.12 -14.66
N ASP A 592 19.78 -16.81 -14.82
CA ASP A 592 19.75 -16.10 -16.10
C ASP A 592 21.13 -15.64 -16.58
N ILE A 593 22.18 -16.18 -15.97
CA ILE A 593 23.58 -15.98 -16.38
C ILE A 593 24.01 -17.21 -17.17
N ASP A 594 24.49 -17.00 -18.40
CA ASP A 594 25.06 -18.09 -19.21
C ASP A 594 26.40 -18.54 -18.63
N ALA A 595 26.37 -19.60 -17.85
CA ALA A 595 27.56 -20.17 -17.20
C ALA A 595 28.38 -21.09 -18.12
N THR A 596 28.11 -21.12 -19.44
CA THR A 596 28.83 -21.95 -20.41
C THR A 596 30.34 -21.56 -20.46
N GLY A 597 31.22 -22.55 -20.27
CA GLY A 597 32.64 -22.35 -20.26
C GLY A 597 33.21 -21.54 -19.07
N VAL A 598 32.40 -21.23 -18.04
CA VAL A 598 32.88 -20.68 -16.77
C VAL A 598 33.54 -21.81 -15.96
N PRO A 599 34.70 -21.58 -15.31
CA PRO A 599 35.35 -22.60 -14.48
C PRO A 599 34.45 -23.09 -13.34
N ALA A 600 34.60 -24.36 -12.98
CA ALA A 600 33.76 -24.99 -11.93
C ALA A 600 33.92 -24.30 -10.57
N GLU A 601 35.13 -23.83 -10.26
CA GLU A 601 35.44 -23.10 -9.03
C GLU A 601 34.77 -21.72 -8.91
N CYS A 602 34.22 -21.21 -10.02
CA CYS A 602 33.48 -19.96 -10.08
C CYS A 602 31.96 -20.20 -10.04
N LYS A 603 31.53 -21.43 -9.79
CA LYS A 603 30.11 -21.82 -9.75
C LYS A 603 29.73 -22.35 -8.38
N ASP A 604 28.47 -22.12 -8.03
CA ASP A 604 27.84 -22.70 -6.85
C ASP A 604 27.61 -24.24 -7.01
N LYS A 605 27.08 -24.89 -5.98
CA LYS A 605 26.74 -26.31 -6.00
C LYS A 605 25.68 -26.70 -7.06
N TYR A 606 24.98 -25.73 -7.62
CA TYR A 606 24.02 -25.90 -8.71
C TYR A 606 24.58 -25.58 -10.09
N GLY A 607 25.87 -25.26 -10.17
CA GLY A 607 26.54 -24.89 -11.43
C GLY A 607 26.27 -23.45 -11.90
N ARG A 608 25.82 -22.57 -11.04
CA ARG A 608 25.46 -21.18 -11.32
C ARG A 608 26.57 -20.22 -10.89
N VAL A 609 26.66 -19.10 -11.60
CA VAL A 609 27.55 -17.98 -11.28
C VAL A 609 26.82 -17.00 -10.36
N SER A 610 27.50 -16.45 -9.36
CA SER A 610 26.89 -15.43 -8.48
C SER A 610 26.60 -14.14 -9.21
N VAL A 611 25.47 -13.51 -8.89
CA VAL A 611 25.13 -12.16 -9.37
C VAL A 611 26.17 -11.12 -8.96
N ASN A 612 26.88 -11.34 -7.86
CA ASN A 612 27.93 -10.47 -7.34
C ASN A 612 29.20 -10.45 -8.21
N ASP A 613 29.36 -11.42 -9.12
CA ASP A 613 30.50 -11.51 -10.02
C ASP A 613 30.22 -10.87 -11.40
N ILE A 614 29.02 -10.35 -11.60
CA ILE A 614 28.63 -9.70 -12.86
C ILE A 614 28.98 -8.21 -12.84
N VAL A 615 29.61 -7.76 -13.92
CA VAL A 615 30.01 -6.38 -14.14
C VAL A 615 29.39 -5.87 -15.44
N ILE A 616 28.64 -4.79 -15.36
CA ILE A 616 27.93 -4.18 -16.49
C ILE A 616 28.87 -3.17 -17.19
N PRO A 617 29.21 -3.34 -18.48
CA PRO A 617 29.88 -2.30 -19.26
C PRO A 617 28.94 -1.09 -19.46
N ALA A 618 29.47 0.13 -19.37
CA ALA A 618 28.67 1.35 -19.56
C ALA A 618 28.06 1.44 -20.98
N ASP A 619 28.67 0.80 -21.96
CA ASP A 619 28.23 0.74 -23.35
C ASP A 619 27.42 -0.54 -23.69
N ILE A 620 26.96 -1.28 -22.69
CA ILE A 620 26.16 -2.49 -22.90
C ILE A 620 24.96 -2.20 -23.79
N ARG A 621 24.72 -3.09 -24.75
CA ARG A 621 23.54 -3.01 -25.63
C ARG A 621 22.55 -4.08 -25.24
N TRP A 622 21.32 -3.64 -25.00
CA TRP A 622 20.24 -4.51 -24.65
C TRP A 622 19.43 -4.95 -25.88
N THR A 623 19.09 -6.24 -25.93
CA THR A 623 18.12 -6.81 -26.86
C THR A 623 16.87 -7.24 -26.09
N GLU A 624 15.73 -6.75 -26.49
CA GLU A 624 14.46 -7.17 -25.92
C GLU A 624 14.13 -8.60 -26.36
N VAL A 625 13.81 -9.46 -25.39
CA VAL A 625 13.41 -10.84 -25.64
C VAL A 625 12.15 -11.16 -24.83
N LYS A 626 11.31 -12.03 -25.39
CA LYS A 626 10.16 -12.55 -24.64
C LYS A 626 10.62 -13.65 -23.70
N LYS A 627 10.18 -13.59 -22.46
CA LYS A 627 10.47 -14.59 -21.43
C LYS A 627 9.21 -14.95 -20.68
N THR A 628 9.05 -16.23 -20.39
CA THR A 628 7.91 -16.75 -19.63
C THR A 628 8.40 -17.33 -18.30
N ILE A 629 7.83 -16.91 -17.20
CA ILE A 629 8.03 -17.48 -15.86
C ILE A 629 6.65 -17.73 -15.25
N ALA A 630 6.46 -18.91 -14.68
CA ALA A 630 5.19 -19.33 -14.07
C ALA A 630 3.96 -19.08 -14.98
N GLY A 631 4.10 -19.29 -16.28
CA GLY A 631 3.03 -19.10 -17.27
C GLY A 631 2.76 -17.65 -17.69
N HIS A 632 3.51 -16.66 -17.15
CA HIS A 632 3.37 -15.25 -17.48
C HIS A 632 4.51 -14.77 -18.38
N GLU A 633 4.14 -14.19 -19.53
CA GLU A 633 5.08 -13.62 -20.49
C GLU A 633 5.36 -12.14 -20.19
N PHE A 634 6.61 -11.74 -20.33
CA PHE A 634 7.05 -10.34 -20.21
C PHE A 634 8.27 -10.07 -21.09
N THR A 635 8.57 -8.79 -21.25
CA THR A 635 9.77 -8.34 -21.95
C THR A 635 10.96 -8.39 -21.00
N ALA A 636 11.96 -9.23 -21.31
CA ALA A 636 13.24 -9.31 -20.64
C ALA A 636 14.33 -8.62 -21.49
N LEU A 637 15.46 -8.28 -20.86
CA LEU A 637 16.57 -7.58 -21.49
C LEU A 637 17.80 -8.48 -21.51
N GLN A 638 18.25 -8.84 -22.71
CA GLN A 638 19.44 -9.65 -22.90
C GLN A 638 20.62 -8.78 -23.30
N GLY A 639 21.78 -9.00 -22.66
CA GLY A 639 22.99 -8.25 -22.94
C GLY A 639 24.27 -9.07 -22.71
N GLU A 640 25.40 -8.54 -23.14
CA GLU A 640 26.73 -9.11 -22.90
C GLU A 640 27.42 -8.34 -21.76
N ALA A 641 27.53 -8.96 -20.59
CA ALA A 641 28.21 -8.45 -19.42
C ALA A 641 29.63 -9.05 -19.28
N LEU A 642 30.35 -8.60 -18.29
CA LEU A 642 31.66 -9.15 -17.92
C LEU A 642 31.53 -9.98 -16.64
N LEU A 643 32.31 -11.05 -16.55
CA LEU A 643 32.42 -11.87 -15.36
C LEU A 643 33.77 -11.59 -14.67
N ALA A 644 33.70 -11.29 -13.38
CA ALA A 644 34.82 -11.31 -12.49
C ALA A 644 35.04 -12.76 -12.00
N GLU A 645 35.96 -13.48 -12.57
CA GLU A 645 36.30 -14.87 -12.17
C GLU A 645 37.01 -14.88 -10.80
N LYS A 646 36.23 -14.71 -9.73
CA LYS A 646 36.75 -14.56 -8.35
C LYS A 646 36.76 -15.86 -7.56
N GLY A 647 36.20 -16.93 -8.07
CA GLY A 647 35.83 -18.11 -7.31
C GLY A 647 34.63 -17.89 -6.39
N THR A 648 34.04 -18.96 -5.90
CA THR A 648 32.87 -18.92 -4.99
C THR A 648 33.26 -18.41 -3.58
N ALA A 649 32.26 -18.16 -2.74
CA ALA A 649 32.48 -17.89 -1.31
C ALA A 649 33.37 -18.98 -0.64
N ALA A 650 33.25 -20.24 -1.09
CA ALA A 650 34.09 -21.35 -0.62
C ALA A 650 35.59 -21.19 -0.96
N SER A 651 35.95 -20.36 -1.94
CA SER A 651 37.33 -20.06 -2.29
C SER A 651 38.02 -19.09 -1.33
N TRP A 652 37.28 -18.41 -0.47
CA TRP A 652 37.85 -17.57 0.58
C TRP A 652 38.38 -18.42 1.73
N GLN A 653 39.58 -18.08 2.20
CA GLN A 653 40.13 -18.73 3.39
C GLN A 653 39.33 -18.29 4.64
N LYS A 654 39.14 -19.17 5.61
CA LYS A 654 38.37 -18.91 6.82
C LYS A 654 38.73 -17.61 7.56
N ASN A 655 40.01 -17.20 7.48
CA ASN A 655 40.53 -16.01 8.14
C ASN A 655 40.88 -14.89 7.13
N GLN A 656 40.33 -14.93 5.95
CA GLN A 656 40.63 -13.95 4.89
C GLN A 656 39.47 -12.97 4.76
N LEU A 657 39.71 -11.70 5.04
CA LEU A 657 38.72 -10.62 4.87
C LEU A 657 38.97 -9.84 3.56
N TYR A 658 40.19 -9.78 3.08
CA TYR A 658 40.57 -9.06 1.86
C TYR A 658 41.44 -9.94 0.96
N ARG A 659 41.33 -9.74 -0.37
CA ARG A 659 42.24 -10.35 -1.35
C ARG A 659 42.52 -9.40 -2.51
N THR A 660 43.56 -9.66 -3.27
CA THR A 660 43.89 -8.90 -4.48
C THR A 660 42.77 -9.07 -5.51
N LEU A 661 42.30 -7.95 -6.08
CA LEU A 661 41.30 -7.95 -7.12
C LEU A 661 41.84 -8.57 -8.41
N ALA A 662 41.09 -9.55 -8.94
CA ALA A 662 41.31 -10.03 -10.30
C ALA A 662 40.45 -9.19 -11.26
N PRO A 663 40.99 -8.68 -12.39
CA PRO A 663 40.15 -7.92 -13.34
C PRO A 663 39.09 -8.82 -13.98
N ALA A 664 37.91 -8.26 -14.20
CA ALA A 664 36.82 -8.92 -14.96
C ALA A 664 37.26 -8.99 -16.45
N GLN A 665 37.38 -10.19 -17.03
CA GLN A 665 37.87 -10.37 -18.38
C GLN A 665 36.98 -11.18 -19.29
N LYS A 666 36.16 -12.06 -18.73
CA LYS A 666 35.30 -12.95 -19.51
C LYS A 666 33.94 -12.32 -19.82
N LYS A 667 33.56 -12.36 -21.07
CA LYS A 667 32.21 -11.99 -21.50
C LYS A 667 31.26 -13.10 -21.20
N VAL A 668 30.12 -12.72 -20.63
CA VAL A 668 29.00 -13.62 -20.32
C VAL A 668 27.68 -13.00 -20.78
N LYS A 669 26.82 -13.84 -21.30
CA LYS A 669 25.47 -13.43 -21.67
C LYS A 669 24.58 -13.45 -20.44
N ILE A 670 23.85 -12.37 -20.21
CA ILE A 670 22.88 -12.25 -19.12
C ILE A 670 21.50 -11.90 -19.66
N THR A 671 20.46 -12.25 -18.91
CA THR A 671 19.08 -11.85 -19.21
C THR A 671 18.44 -11.28 -17.95
N MET A 672 18.22 -9.98 -17.94
CA MET A 672 17.54 -9.31 -16.83
C MET A 672 16.04 -9.40 -16.99
N ILE A 673 15.34 -9.56 -15.89
CA ILE A 673 13.86 -9.66 -15.82
C ILE A 673 13.29 -8.47 -15.05
N PRO A 674 12.01 -8.11 -15.26
CA PRO A 674 11.34 -7.15 -14.41
C PRO A 674 11.42 -7.54 -12.93
N TYR A 675 11.72 -6.58 -12.05
CA TYR A 675 11.87 -6.85 -10.62
C TYR A 675 10.61 -7.46 -9.99
N TYR A 676 9.41 -7.15 -10.46
CA TYR A 676 8.20 -7.79 -9.95
C TYR A 676 8.11 -9.30 -10.27
N ALA A 677 8.92 -9.81 -11.22
CA ALA A 677 8.90 -11.21 -11.64
C ALA A 677 9.93 -12.11 -10.90
N TRP A 678 10.81 -11.57 -10.08
CA TRP A 678 11.79 -12.35 -9.35
C TRP A 678 11.15 -13.26 -8.27
N ASP A 679 11.90 -14.20 -7.74
CA ASP A 679 11.48 -15.17 -6.71
C ASP A 679 10.27 -16.04 -7.10
N ASN A 680 10.16 -16.38 -8.38
CA ASN A 680 9.17 -17.35 -8.89
C ASN A 680 9.81 -18.63 -9.40
N ARG A 681 11.12 -18.86 -9.12
CA ARG A 681 11.91 -19.98 -9.68
C ARG A 681 12.70 -20.78 -8.65
N GLY A 682 12.43 -20.61 -7.36
CA GLY A 682 13.06 -21.34 -6.25
C GLY A 682 13.72 -20.44 -5.22
N SER A 683 13.83 -20.97 -3.99
CA SER A 683 14.36 -20.24 -2.83
C SER A 683 15.90 -20.08 -2.86
N ASP A 684 16.59 -20.89 -3.67
CA ASP A 684 18.04 -20.94 -3.80
C ASP A 684 18.58 -20.07 -4.95
N VAL A 685 17.72 -19.26 -5.57
CA VAL A 685 18.07 -18.34 -6.66
C VAL A 685 18.56 -17.02 -6.09
N GLU A 686 19.78 -16.63 -6.43
CA GLU A 686 20.29 -15.27 -6.12
C GLU A 686 19.65 -14.22 -7.01
N MET A 687 19.51 -12.99 -6.50
CA MET A 687 19.00 -11.85 -7.26
C MET A 687 19.74 -10.57 -6.89
N SER A 688 19.95 -9.69 -7.88
CA SER A 688 20.38 -8.30 -7.62
C SER A 688 19.75 -7.31 -8.59
N VAL A 689 19.32 -6.16 -8.04
CA VAL A 689 18.91 -4.97 -8.80
C VAL A 689 20.15 -4.14 -9.19
N TRP A 690 21.08 -3.99 -8.25
CA TRP A 690 22.31 -3.21 -8.45
C TRP A 690 23.46 -4.12 -8.78
N LEU A 691 24.13 -3.86 -9.89
CA LEU A 691 25.27 -4.63 -10.41
C LEU A 691 26.49 -3.74 -10.54
N SER A 692 27.67 -4.31 -10.35
CA SER A 692 28.94 -3.58 -10.52
C SER A 692 29.05 -2.98 -11.93
N GLU A 693 29.58 -1.77 -12.03
CA GLU A 693 29.78 -1.04 -13.29
C GLU A 693 31.25 -1.11 -13.73
N LYS A 694 31.49 -1.15 -15.04
CA LYS A 694 32.76 -0.86 -15.67
C LYS A 694 32.58 0.34 -16.60
N LYS A 695 33.23 1.45 -16.24
CA LYS A 695 33.31 2.67 -17.07
C LYS A 695 34.22 2.49 -18.27
#